data_99e89c68810efa0f5968c0beac27aee7
#
_entry.id   99e89c68810efa0f5968c0beac27aee7
#
_cell.length_a   1.000
_cell.length_b   1.000
_cell.length_c   1.000
_cell.angle_alpha   90.00
_cell.angle_beta   90.00
_cell.angle_gamma   90.00
#
_symmetry.space_group_name_H-M   'P 1'
#
loop_
_entity.id
_entity.type
_entity.pdbx_description
1 polymer ?
#
loop_
_entity_poly.entity_id
_entity_poly.type
_entity_poly.pdbx_seq_one_letter_code
_entity_poly.pdbx_strand_id
1 'polypeptide(L)'
;LPGAAEGGKLGGKLPGEPSMSDQPPVTRQLDNGAELRAQQQPWAQQAGLCLRVAAGSHDEPLAYPGLAHFLEHLLFLGSRNYPRDQGLMAFVQLHGGQVNASTQARNTDFVCQLPVAHLQPALARLLDMLCRPLLDSEAQLREREVLHAEYQARSQDGSSRIDHALGQALAAGHRCSEFLAGERSTLPVETPAFQQALREYHLRHYQPRHMRLTLVGPQSPEQLLDLAEALLGPLPAGESYADAKPVAGLLPLRASCLRLQHDQPGVHLAFAAQVDIGQLQAPLALLLDALQDPAPGGLLAGMRELRLCRRVQVRELYRHQGQCLLRFDFPGASAEQGPALRAALRGWAAQLQGHAHWPRRLRQHEQAAALNSFSLGPLGLAQGLQAHGQEDASTLRALDALLGQLAQGDGLIELQCSEQAQPLWPATGLSLPLKALPLQAPPALEREWQLRSDEPLLTGCSPVEVVLPPARLRHYPGQPEGGPAALYWRGPCVGSGDVPVIEAGLLARSADLRWRGERLGIVSQLSVHTSGWTLMLQGPAALLPAFSAQLLPLLLAPVSESVEPAPSGMLLRTLLQRLPQLCELPAASTLEGLSVGLGEGEQTQLAKMCAVVEPLTELAPPPTVASGLAWHQATQPGADAALLLFCPLPDANACTEAAWRLLGQLLQERFYQRLRGELQLGYALFAGFRQVQGSRGLLFALQSPVCDAAAIFGHIRAFLDEQRSVLDGLGEAALSGCRDGLLAALSPARSNLASAEQLWQLYLAGLPEVHPQRVQQALMTVTPGDLLRAHEQLLLARDWRVLASGVPSPV
;
A
#
# COMPACT_ATOMS: atom_id res chain seq x y z
N LEU A 1 -39.49 3.63 -45.09
CA LEU A 1 -40.13 4.68 -44.27
C LEU A 1 -40.86 4.07 -43.10
N PRO A 2 -40.93 4.74 -41.91
CA PRO A 2 -39.90 5.17 -41.01
C PRO A 2 -40.02 4.47 -39.64
N GLY A 3 -39.02 4.54 -38.84
CA GLY A 3 -39.07 4.07 -37.44
C GLY A 3 -37.73 4.29 -36.78
N ALA A 4 -37.41 5.58 -36.42
CA ALA A 4 -36.35 5.88 -35.49
C ALA A 4 -36.75 5.30 -34.12
N ALA A 5 -36.02 4.33 -33.63
CA ALA A 5 -36.10 3.87 -32.25
C ALA A 5 -35.16 4.74 -31.37
N GLU A 6 -35.82 5.50 -30.52
CA GLU A 6 -35.19 6.29 -29.45
C GLU A 6 -34.28 5.39 -28.63
N GLY A 7 -33.00 5.80 -28.54
CA GLY A 7 -32.02 5.26 -27.62
C GLY A 7 -32.38 5.66 -26.19
N GLY A 8 -33.13 4.80 -25.51
CA GLY A 8 -33.41 4.95 -24.08
C GLY A 8 -32.11 4.89 -23.28
N LYS A 9 -31.76 5.98 -22.66
CA LYS A 9 -30.75 6.04 -21.57
C LYS A 9 -31.24 5.12 -20.43
N LEU A 10 -30.73 3.89 -20.40
CA LEU A 10 -30.77 3.02 -19.23
C LEU A 10 -29.63 3.39 -18.27
N GLY A 11 -29.67 4.60 -17.75
CA GLY A 11 -28.89 5.04 -16.62
C GLY A 11 -29.80 5.10 -15.40
N GLY A 12 -30.21 3.96 -14.88
CA GLY A 12 -30.85 3.90 -13.58
C GLY A 12 -29.76 4.06 -12.51
N LYS A 13 -29.78 5.21 -11.79
CA LYS A 13 -29.01 5.35 -10.54
C LYS A 13 -29.41 4.23 -9.59
N LEU A 14 -28.43 3.55 -9.00
CA LEU A 14 -28.70 2.64 -7.88
C LEU A 14 -29.38 3.44 -6.75
N PRO A 15 -30.44 2.93 -6.11
CA PRO A 15 -31.07 3.61 -4.98
C PRO A 15 -30.05 3.73 -3.84
N GLY A 16 -29.70 4.94 -3.43
CA GLY A 16 -28.74 5.19 -2.35
C GLY A 16 -27.35 5.62 -2.80
N GLU A 17 -27.12 5.89 -4.09
CA GLU A 17 -25.89 6.57 -4.49
C GLU A 17 -25.76 7.89 -3.73
N PRO A 18 -24.73 8.06 -2.84
CA PRO A 18 -24.38 9.38 -2.39
C PRO A 18 -24.11 10.20 -3.66
N SER A 19 -24.49 11.47 -3.68
CA SER A 19 -24.07 12.38 -4.75
C SER A 19 -22.54 12.47 -4.70
N MET A 20 -21.88 11.51 -5.28
CA MET A 20 -20.50 11.69 -5.70
C MET A 20 -20.53 12.97 -6.51
N SER A 21 -19.61 13.87 -6.27
CA SER A 21 -19.27 14.84 -7.29
C SER A 21 -18.84 14.00 -8.49
N ASP A 22 -19.77 13.65 -9.38
CA ASP A 22 -19.55 13.01 -10.68
C ASP A 22 -18.71 13.90 -11.59
N GLN A 23 -18.00 14.87 -11.01
CA GLN A 23 -17.15 15.76 -11.75
C GLN A 23 -15.82 15.03 -11.99
N PRO A 24 -15.52 14.77 -13.25
CA PRO A 24 -14.18 14.31 -13.63
C PRO A 24 -13.14 15.30 -13.10
N PRO A 25 -11.88 14.86 -12.93
CA PRO A 25 -10.82 15.77 -12.52
C PRO A 25 -10.76 16.97 -13.46
N VAL A 26 -10.72 18.17 -12.91
CA VAL A 26 -10.57 19.40 -13.70
C VAL A 26 -9.11 19.51 -14.10
N THR A 27 -8.88 19.76 -15.39
CA THR A 27 -7.54 19.88 -15.96
C THR A 27 -7.30 21.28 -16.48
N ARG A 28 -6.10 21.82 -16.22
CA ARG A 28 -5.68 23.15 -16.72
C ARG A 28 -4.26 23.02 -17.32
N GLN A 29 -4.11 23.52 -18.54
CA GLN A 29 -2.79 23.62 -19.20
C GLN A 29 -2.25 25.03 -18.96
N LEU A 30 -0.99 25.14 -18.49
CA LEU A 30 -0.34 26.42 -18.26
C LEU A 30 0.45 26.86 -19.50
N ASP A 31 0.69 28.17 -19.64
CA ASP A 31 1.44 28.76 -20.77
C ASP A 31 2.89 28.23 -20.83
N ASN A 32 3.48 27.86 -19.71
CA ASN A 32 4.81 27.25 -19.63
C ASN A 32 4.85 25.76 -19.96
N GLY A 33 3.70 25.17 -20.34
CA GLY A 33 3.57 23.79 -20.76
C GLY A 33 3.29 22.78 -19.64
N ALA A 34 3.19 23.21 -18.40
CA ALA A 34 2.80 22.32 -17.30
C ALA A 34 1.32 21.98 -17.34
N GLU A 35 0.99 20.73 -16.99
CA GLU A 35 -0.39 20.26 -16.86
C GLU A 35 -0.78 20.18 -15.37
N LEU A 36 -1.89 20.81 -15.02
CA LEU A 36 -2.48 20.75 -13.69
C LEU A 36 -3.74 19.89 -13.72
N ARG A 37 -3.94 19.05 -12.70
CA ARG A 37 -5.17 18.29 -12.46
C ARG A 37 -5.62 18.48 -11.02
N ALA A 38 -6.92 18.65 -10.79
CA ALA A 38 -7.46 18.75 -9.45
C ALA A 38 -8.78 17.99 -9.33
N GLN A 39 -8.97 17.36 -8.17
CA GLN A 39 -10.22 16.72 -7.79
C GLN A 39 -10.54 17.05 -6.34
N GLN A 40 -11.81 17.37 -6.08
CA GLN A 40 -12.30 17.57 -4.72
C GLN A 40 -12.59 16.25 -4.04
N GLN A 41 -12.22 16.15 -2.76
CA GLN A 41 -12.60 15.07 -1.85
C GLN A 41 -13.09 15.69 -0.53
N PRO A 42 -14.37 16.05 -0.40
CA PRO A 42 -14.88 16.89 0.71
C PRO A 42 -14.61 16.32 2.10
N TRP A 43 -14.62 15.01 2.25
CA TRP A 43 -14.36 14.30 3.52
C TRP A 43 -12.89 14.15 3.88
N ALA A 44 -11.96 14.56 3.01
CA ALA A 44 -10.55 14.45 3.27
C ALA A 44 -10.09 15.45 4.34
N GLN A 45 -9.30 14.98 5.30
CA GLN A 45 -8.68 15.83 6.33
C GLN A 45 -7.32 16.37 5.90
N GLN A 46 -6.72 15.73 4.91
CA GLN A 46 -5.42 16.06 4.33
C GLN A 46 -5.57 16.31 2.84
N ALA A 47 -4.61 16.99 2.26
CA ALA A 47 -4.46 17.09 0.83
C ALA A 47 -3.35 16.14 0.36
N GLY A 48 -3.57 15.51 -0.80
CA GLY A 48 -2.59 14.69 -1.50
C GLY A 48 -2.14 15.38 -2.79
N LEU A 49 -0.87 15.26 -3.10
CA LEU A 49 -0.32 15.70 -4.38
C LEU A 49 0.56 14.61 -5.00
N CYS A 50 0.55 14.56 -6.34
CA CYS A 50 1.48 13.78 -7.14
C CYS A 50 2.01 14.67 -8.27
N LEU A 51 3.30 14.97 -8.27
CA LEU A 51 3.96 15.64 -9.35
C LEU A 51 4.79 14.63 -10.14
N ARG A 52 4.45 14.45 -11.39
CA ARG A 52 5.18 13.62 -12.35
C ARG A 52 6.06 14.45 -13.24
N VAL A 53 7.33 14.05 -13.31
CA VAL A 53 8.27 14.49 -14.36
C VAL A 53 8.33 13.40 -15.43
N ALA A 54 8.12 13.77 -16.70
CA ALA A 54 8.11 12.85 -17.85
C ALA A 54 9.54 12.45 -18.27
N ALA A 55 10.33 11.96 -17.33
CA ALA A 55 11.66 11.41 -17.53
C ALA A 55 12.00 10.42 -16.41
N GLY A 56 12.65 9.34 -16.76
CA GLY A 56 13.03 8.27 -15.84
C GLY A 56 14.38 7.63 -16.18
N SER A 57 14.61 6.43 -15.67
CA SER A 57 15.89 5.72 -15.84
C SER A 57 16.22 5.38 -17.31
N HIS A 58 15.22 5.26 -18.18
CA HIS A 58 15.47 5.02 -19.59
C HIS A 58 15.86 6.28 -20.39
N ASP A 59 15.74 7.47 -19.78
CA ASP A 59 16.07 8.76 -20.41
C ASP A 59 17.45 9.27 -20.01
N GLU A 60 18.14 8.59 -19.09
CA GLU A 60 19.49 8.94 -18.63
C GLU A 60 20.57 8.58 -19.68
N PRO A 61 21.75 9.24 -19.62
CA PRO A 61 22.88 8.91 -20.50
C PRO A 61 23.33 7.45 -20.31
N LEU A 62 23.59 6.74 -21.42
CA LEU A 62 24.05 5.35 -21.40
C LEU A 62 25.37 5.13 -20.60
N ALA A 63 26.20 6.18 -20.51
CA ALA A 63 27.47 6.13 -19.80
C ALA A 63 27.32 6.09 -18.27
N TYR A 64 26.14 6.46 -17.74
CA TYR A 64 25.92 6.65 -16.31
C TYR A 64 24.62 5.97 -15.83
N PRO A 65 24.56 4.62 -15.85
CA PRO A 65 23.38 3.88 -15.36
C PRO A 65 23.07 4.22 -13.91
N GLY A 66 21.83 4.60 -13.63
CA GLY A 66 21.36 5.01 -12.30
C GLY A 66 21.45 6.52 -12.01
N LEU A 67 21.85 7.35 -13.01
CA LEU A 67 21.92 8.80 -12.85
C LEU A 67 20.55 9.41 -12.51
N ALA A 68 19.46 8.92 -13.11
CA ALA A 68 18.11 9.40 -12.84
C ALA A 68 17.69 9.14 -11.38
N HIS A 69 17.95 7.94 -10.88
CA HIS A 69 17.70 7.55 -9.49
C HIS A 69 18.59 8.33 -8.52
N PHE A 70 19.86 8.54 -8.88
CA PHE A 70 20.75 9.38 -8.10
C PHE A 70 20.26 10.82 -8.01
N LEU A 71 19.79 11.42 -9.11
CA LEU A 71 19.21 12.76 -9.08
C LEU A 71 17.99 12.81 -8.16
N GLU A 72 17.08 11.82 -8.19
CA GLU A 72 15.93 11.75 -7.27
C GLU A 72 16.38 11.94 -5.82
N HIS A 73 17.38 11.19 -5.36
CA HIS A 73 17.94 11.31 -4.00
C HIS A 73 18.54 12.69 -3.72
N LEU A 74 19.31 13.23 -4.67
CA LEU A 74 19.97 14.53 -4.49
C LEU A 74 18.98 15.69 -4.35
N LEU A 75 17.81 15.61 -4.99
CA LEU A 75 16.78 16.64 -4.88
C LEU A 75 16.33 16.88 -3.45
N PHE A 76 16.29 15.85 -2.61
CA PHE A 76 15.89 15.95 -1.20
C PHE A 76 16.97 16.54 -0.28
N LEU A 77 18.19 16.76 -0.77
CA LEU A 77 19.32 17.22 0.04
C LEU A 77 19.39 18.75 0.21
N GLY A 78 18.44 19.47 -0.38
CA GLY A 78 18.30 20.91 -0.25
C GLY A 78 18.18 21.63 -1.58
N SER A 79 17.58 22.78 -1.54
CA SER A 79 17.35 23.66 -2.70
C SER A 79 17.78 25.09 -2.40
N ARG A 80 17.72 25.94 -3.40
CA ARG A 80 18.20 27.34 -3.30
C ARG A 80 17.55 28.12 -2.16
N ASN A 81 16.23 27.95 -1.96
CA ASN A 81 15.48 28.70 -0.96
C ASN A 81 15.25 27.90 0.33
N TYR A 82 15.43 26.59 0.28
CA TYR A 82 15.16 25.70 1.41
C TYR A 82 16.34 24.75 1.63
N PRO A 83 17.25 25.04 2.57
CA PRO A 83 18.29 24.11 2.97
C PRO A 83 17.66 22.80 3.49
N ARG A 84 18.47 21.74 3.62
CA ARG A 84 18.03 20.37 3.90
C ARG A 84 17.08 20.26 5.10
N ASP A 85 17.38 20.97 6.18
CA ASP A 85 16.59 21.00 7.42
C ASP A 85 15.25 21.75 7.28
N GLN A 86 15.08 22.57 6.25
CA GLN A 86 13.86 23.31 5.91
C GLN A 86 13.22 22.81 4.59
N GLY A 87 13.81 21.78 4.00
CA GLY A 87 13.35 21.18 2.74
C GLY A 87 12.00 20.47 2.87
N LEU A 88 11.54 19.93 1.75
CA LEU A 88 10.21 19.29 1.67
C LEU A 88 10.05 18.17 2.69
N MET A 89 11.03 17.25 2.79
CA MET A 89 10.93 16.08 3.67
C MET A 89 10.81 16.49 5.14
N ALA A 90 11.70 17.38 5.61
CA ALA A 90 11.67 17.86 6.98
C ALA A 90 10.35 18.60 7.30
N PHE A 91 9.89 19.45 6.36
CA PHE A 91 8.64 20.19 6.50
C PHE A 91 7.42 19.26 6.61
N VAL A 92 7.31 18.28 5.72
CA VAL A 92 6.17 17.35 5.70
C VAL A 92 6.14 16.48 6.95
N GLN A 93 7.29 15.97 7.37
CA GLN A 93 7.42 15.16 8.61
C GLN A 93 7.05 15.97 9.87
N LEU A 94 7.51 17.23 9.96
CA LEU A 94 7.17 18.13 11.08
C LEU A 94 5.66 18.34 11.23
N HIS A 95 4.92 18.33 10.11
CA HIS A 95 3.47 18.55 10.11
C HIS A 95 2.65 17.24 10.04
N GLY A 96 3.27 16.09 10.36
CA GLY A 96 2.57 14.80 10.42
C GLY A 96 2.11 14.28 9.07
N GLY A 97 2.74 14.71 7.99
CA GLY A 97 2.50 14.24 6.64
C GLY A 97 3.43 13.10 6.23
N GLN A 98 3.29 12.67 5.00
CA GLN A 98 4.15 11.70 4.34
C GLN A 98 4.62 12.20 2.98
N VAL A 99 5.84 11.89 2.60
CA VAL A 99 6.47 12.24 1.33
C VAL A 99 7.26 11.05 0.82
N ASN A 100 7.22 10.83 -0.48
CA ASN A 100 8.01 9.81 -1.17
C ASN A 100 8.30 10.25 -2.60
N ALA A 101 9.24 9.56 -3.25
CA ALA A 101 9.50 9.67 -4.67
C ALA A 101 9.78 8.29 -5.28
N SER A 102 9.68 8.18 -6.60
CA SER A 102 9.94 6.93 -7.31
C SER A 102 10.37 7.20 -8.73
N THR A 103 11.58 6.81 -9.08
CA THR A 103 12.09 6.82 -10.46
C THR A 103 11.73 5.51 -11.15
N GLN A 104 10.91 5.62 -12.19
CA GLN A 104 10.51 4.53 -13.06
C GLN A 104 11.26 4.61 -14.41
N ALA A 105 10.88 3.75 -15.37
CA ALA A 105 11.53 3.73 -16.67
C ALA A 105 11.43 5.08 -17.41
N ARG A 106 10.25 5.70 -17.43
CA ARG A 106 9.92 6.88 -18.24
C ARG A 106 9.33 8.06 -17.47
N ASN A 107 9.25 7.96 -16.18
CA ASN A 107 8.79 9.05 -15.31
C ASN A 107 9.42 8.95 -13.93
N THR A 108 9.49 10.10 -13.26
CA THR A 108 9.81 10.21 -11.84
C THR A 108 8.64 10.90 -11.15
N ASP A 109 8.04 10.22 -10.17
CA ASP A 109 6.89 10.71 -9.41
C ASP A 109 7.34 11.18 -8.03
N PHE A 110 6.92 12.38 -7.66
CA PHE A 110 7.08 12.96 -6.33
C PHE A 110 5.72 13.07 -5.69
N VAL A 111 5.53 12.43 -4.54
CA VAL A 111 4.23 12.33 -3.88
C VAL A 111 4.30 12.87 -2.45
N CYS A 112 3.23 13.52 -2.02
CA CYS A 112 3.16 14.07 -0.69
C CYS A 112 1.70 14.12 -0.22
N GLN A 113 1.48 13.86 1.08
CA GLN A 113 0.20 14.04 1.74
C GLN A 113 0.42 14.70 3.10
N LEU A 114 -0.38 15.74 3.40
CA LEU A 114 -0.24 16.50 4.63
C LEU A 114 -1.53 17.28 4.94
N PRO A 115 -1.68 17.82 6.17
CA PRO A 115 -2.83 18.68 6.51
C PRO A 115 -2.98 19.86 5.54
N VAL A 116 -4.20 20.15 5.16
CA VAL A 116 -4.59 21.14 4.13
C VAL A 116 -3.93 22.51 4.33
N ALA A 117 -3.81 22.98 5.59
CA ALA A 117 -3.19 24.27 5.90
C ALA A 117 -1.72 24.40 5.43
N HIS A 118 -1.04 23.28 5.22
CA HIS A 118 0.36 23.22 4.86
C HIS A 118 0.61 22.86 3.38
N LEU A 119 -0.44 22.70 2.57
CA LEU A 119 -0.33 22.31 1.16
C LEU A 119 0.48 23.33 0.34
N GLN A 120 0.16 24.63 0.44
CA GLN A 120 0.86 25.66 -0.32
C GLN A 120 2.35 25.76 0.05
N PRO A 121 2.75 25.81 1.34
CA PRO A 121 4.17 25.81 1.71
C PRO A 121 4.92 24.52 1.28
N ALA A 122 4.25 23.37 1.28
CA ALA A 122 4.84 22.11 0.80
C ALA A 122 5.06 22.13 -0.71
N LEU A 123 4.07 22.60 -1.48
CA LEU A 123 4.18 22.72 -2.93
C LEU A 123 5.29 23.71 -3.34
N ALA A 124 5.43 24.84 -2.63
CA ALA A 124 6.52 25.77 -2.87
C ALA A 124 7.90 25.10 -2.67
N ARG A 125 8.06 24.26 -1.64
CA ARG A 125 9.31 23.51 -1.39
C ARG A 125 9.54 22.46 -2.46
N LEU A 126 8.50 21.74 -2.86
CA LEU A 126 8.59 20.75 -3.94
C LEU A 126 9.07 21.39 -5.23
N LEU A 127 8.48 22.49 -5.65
CA LEU A 127 8.86 23.17 -6.89
C LEU A 127 10.27 23.77 -6.83
N ASP A 128 10.67 24.34 -5.69
CA ASP A 128 12.05 24.84 -5.53
C ASP A 128 13.07 23.69 -5.55
N MET A 129 12.74 22.58 -4.91
CA MET A 129 13.53 21.33 -4.91
C MET A 129 13.73 20.80 -6.34
N LEU A 130 12.67 20.76 -7.14
CA LEU A 130 12.74 20.24 -8.51
C LEU A 130 13.44 21.18 -9.48
N CYS A 131 13.25 22.50 -9.34
CA CYS A 131 13.73 23.48 -10.31
C CYS A 131 15.09 24.11 -9.92
N ARG A 132 15.46 24.09 -8.64
CA ARG A 132 16.65 24.79 -8.11
C ARG A 132 17.39 23.96 -7.06
N PRO A 133 17.70 22.68 -7.32
CA PRO A 133 18.47 21.86 -6.38
C PRO A 133 19.88 22.42 -6.18
N LEU A 134 20.47 22.22 -4.99
CA LEU A 134 21.84 22.65 -4.72
C LEU A 134 22.88 21.80 -5.43
N LEU A 135 22.67 20.49 -5.54
CA LEU A 135 23.59 19.52 -6.14
C LEU A 135 25.00 19.61 -5.57
N ASP A 136 25.12 19.77 -4.24
CA ASP A 136 26.40 19.93 -3.56
C ASP A 136 27.28 18.69 -3.70
N SER A 137 28.56 18.85 -4.03
CA SER A 137 29.48 17.75 -4.36
C SER A 137 29.80 16.85 -3.15
N GLU A 138 29.90 17.40 -1.93
CA GLU A 138 30.13 16.58 -0.75
C GLU A 138 28.88 15.78 -0.38
N ALA A 139 27.70 16.37 -0.54
CA ALA A 139 26.43 15.67 -0.36
C ALA A 139 26.27 14.53 -1.38
N GLN A 140 26.65 14.75 -2.64
CA GLN A 140 26.65 13.74 -3.68
C GLN A 140 27.52 12.53 -3.31
N LEU A 141 28.72 12.74 -2.77
CA LEU A 141 29.61 11.64 -2.37
C LEU A 141 28.98 10.77 -1.27
N ARG A 142 28.33 11.41 -0.28
CA ARG A 142 27.65 10.66 0.78
C ARG A 142 26.43 9.89 0.23
N GLU A 143 25.65 10.51 -0.63
CA GLU A 143 24.43 9.92 -1.20
C GLU A 143 24.74 8.78 -2.17
N ARG A 144 25.86 8.85 -2.92
CA ARG A 144 26.34 7.73 -3.73
C ARG A 144 26.57 6.46 -2.91
N GLU A 145 27.07 6.59 -1.68
CA GLU A 145 27.26 5.43 -0.80
C GLU A 145 25.92 4.85 -0.33
N VAL A 146 24.90 5.69 -0.11
CA VAL A 146 23.53 5.24 0.19
C VAL A 146 22.98 4.44 -1.00
N LEU A 147 23.06 5.00 -2.22
CA LEU A 147 22.63 4.29 -3.43
C LEU A 147 23.39 2.97 -3.66
N HIS A 148 24.69 2.95 -3.36
CA HIS A 148 25.48 1.73 -3.49
C HIS A 148 24.98 0.64 -2.52
N ALA A 149 24.64 0.99 -1.29
CA ALA A 149 24.03 0.05 -0.35
C ALA A 149 22.66 -0.43 -0.84
N GLU A 150 21.84 0.46 -1.42
CA GLU A 150 20.57 0.11 -2.04
C GLU A 150 20.73 -0.82 -3.26
N TYR A 151 21.71 -0.53 -4.11
CA TYR A 151 22.07 -1.40 -5.22
C TYR A 151 22.42 -2.81 -4.72
N GLN A 152 23.23 -2.92 -3.66
CA GLN A 152 23.58 -4.21 -3.07
C GLN A 152 22.34 -4.97 -2.58
N ALA A 153 21.42 -4.28 -1.89
CA ALA A 153 20.17 -4.87 -1.43
C ALA A 153 19.29 -5.33 -2.61
N ARG A 154 19.09 -4.49 -3.62
CA ARG A 154 18.30 -4.82 -4.82
C ARG A 154 18.92 -5.93 -5.67
N SER A 155 20.26 -6.00 -5.75
CA SER A 155 20.95 -7.06 -6.49
C SER A 155 20.81 -8.44 -5.86
N GLN A 156 20.47 -8.50 -4.57
CA GLN A 156 20.20 -9.72 -3.82
C GLN A 156 18.69 -10.01 -3.71
N ASP A 157 17.82 -9.01 -3.95
CA ASP A 157 16.38 -9.19 -3.89
C ASP A 157 15.89 -10.12 -5.00
N GLY A 158 15.21 -11.19 -4.61
CA GLY A 158 14.74 -12.23 -5.52
C GLY A 158 13.83 -11.69 -6.63
N SER A 159 12.93 -10.76 -6.30
CA SER A 159 12.01 -10.16 -7.28
C SER A 159 12.74 -9.29 -8.30
N SER A 160 13.68 -8.45 -7.84
CA SER A 160 14.51 -7.60 -8.71
C SER A 160 15.38 -8.43 -9.66
N ARG A 161 15.94 -9.54 -9.17
CA ARG A 161 16.71 -10.48 -10.00
C ARG A 161 15.86 -11.16 -11.06
N ILE A 162 14.61 -11.53 -10.76
CA ILE A 162 13.66 -12.10 -11.71
C ILE A 162 13.31 -11.06 -12.78
N ASP A 163 12.98 -9.81 -12.40
CA ASP A 163 12.65 -8.75 -13.35
C ASP A 163 13.82 -8.46 -14.30
N HIS A 164 15.04 -8.40 -13.76
CA HIS A 164 16.23 -8.19 -14.55
C HIS A 164 16.54 -9.38 -15.48
N ALA A 165 16.34 -10.63 -15.01
CA ALA A 165 16.50 -11.83 -15.84
C ALA A 165 15.50 -11.86 -17.01
N LEU A 166 14.23 -11.48 -16.79
CA LEU A 166 13.25 -11.36 -17.84
C LEU A 166 13.62 -10.29 -18.87
N GLY A 167 14.21 -9.18 -18.41
CA GLY A 167 14.74 -8.13 -19.29
C GLY A 167 15.83 -8.65 -20.25
N GLN A 168 16.64 -9.63 -19.86
CA GLN A 168 17.70 -10.22 -20.69
C GLN A 168 17.16 -10.98 -21.91
N ALA A 169 15.87 -11.37 -21.90
CA ALA A 169 15.22 -12.04 -23.01
C ALA A 169 14.77 -11.10 -24.13
N LEU A 170 14.68 -9.81 -23.87
CA LEU A 170 14.17 -8.80 -24.80
C LEU A 170 15.15 -8.49 -25.95
N ALA A 171 14.69 -7.75 -26.93
CA ALA A 171 15.51 -7.30 -28.06
C ALA A 171 16.79 -6.60 -27.60
N ALA A 172 17.86 -6.77 -28.34
CA ALA A 172 19.16 -6.18 -28.01
C ALA A 172 19.07 -4.63 -28.00
N GLY A 173 19.63 -4.02 -26.95
CA GLY A 173 19.65 -2.57 -26.78
C GLY A 173 18.37 -1.98 -26.14
N HIS A 174 17.38 -2.77 -25.78
CA HIS A 174 16.26 -2.28 -24.98
C HIS A 174 16.67 -2.12 -23.52
N ARG A 175 16.41 -0.97 -22.91
CA ARG A 175 16.90 -0.60 -21.58
C ARG A 175 16.30 -1.41 -20.42
N CYS A 176 15.20 -2.12 -20.62
CA CYS A 176 14.70 -3.09 -19.65
C CYS A 176 15.69 -4.26 -19.41
N SER A 177 16.69 -4.46 -20.27
CA SER A 177 17.78 -5.43 -20.06
C SER A 177 18.92 -4.89 -19.18
N GLU A 178 18.87 -3.63 -18.75
CA GLU A 178 19.87 -2.97 -17.92
C GLU A 178 19.41 -2.90 -16.47
N PHE A 179 20.35 -2.98 -15.51
CA PHE A 179 20.06 -2.79 -14.10
C PHE A 179 20.41 -1.35 -13.69
N LEU A 180 19.41 -0.48 -13.67
CA LEU A 180 19.56 0.96 -13.57
C LEU A 180 19.42 1.50 -12.13
N ALA A 181 19.77 0.70 -11.12
CA ALA A 181 19.71 1.11 -9.72
C ALA A 181 20.77 2.15 -9.36
N GLY A 182 21.90 2.16 -10.06
CA GLY A 182 23.04 3.01 -9.77
C GLY A 182 23.96 2.44 -8.71
N GLU A 183 25.28 2.43 -8.99
CA GLU A 183 26.28 1.99 -8.03
C GLU A 183 27.51 2.89 -8.07
N ARG A 184 28.46 2.69 -7.15
CA ARG A 184 29.67 3.52 -7.06
C ARG A 184 30.45 3.59 -8.38
N SER A 185 30.55 2.51 -9.12
CA SER A 185 31.30 2.45 -10.38
C SER A 185 30.59 3.17 -11.53
N THR A 186 29.26 3.24 -11.53
CA THR A 186 28.46 3.90 -12.57
C THR A 186 28.20 5.39 -12.28
N LEU A 187 28.49 5.84 -11.06
CA LEU A 187 28.28 7.21 -10.59
C LEU A 187 29.62 7.87 -10.17
N PRO A 188 30.52 8.17 -11.13
CA PRO A 188 31.83 8.78 -10.85
C PRO A 188 31.71 10.27 -10.55
N VAL A 189 31.15 10.60 -9.38
CA VAL A 189 30.78 11.95 -8.92
C VAL A 189 31.94 12.96 -9.00
N GLU A 190 33.18 12.47 -8.84
CA GLU A 190 34.37 13.29 -8.84
C GLU A 190 34.75 13.81 -10.24
N THR A 191 34.18 13.24 -11.30
CA THR A 191 34.57 13.59 -12.67
C THR A 191 33.76 14.77 -13.23
N PRO A 192 34.40 15.74 -13.89
CA PRO A 192 33.69 16.84 -14.52
C PRO A 192 32.63 16.40 -15.55
N ALA A 193 32.90 15.30 -16.28
CA ALA A 193 31.99 14.76 -17.28
C ALA A 193 30.69 14.25 -16.66
N PHE A 194 30.75 13.57 -15.51
CA PHE A 194 29.57 13.15 -14.75
C PHE A 194 28.79 14.36 -14.23
N GLN A 195 29.47 15.35 -13.65
CA GLN A 195 28.84 16.58 -13.15
C GLN A 195 28.12 17.35 -14.26
N GLN A 196 28.70 17.39 -15.45
CA GLN A 196 28.06 17.98 -16.61
C GLN A 196 26.81 17.17 -17.02
N ALA A 197 26.92 15.85 -17.14
CA ALA A 197 25.81 14.97 -17.52
C ALA A 197 24.63 15.06 -16.51
N LEU A 198 24.92 15.11 -15.21
CA LEU A 198 23.92 15.27 -14.15
C LEU A 198 23.14 16.60 -14.31
N ARG A 199 23.87 17.72 -14.51
CA ARG A 199 23.25 19.02 -14.73
C ARG A 199 22.46 19.08 -16.03
N GLU A 200 22.99 18.54 -17.12
CA GLU A 200 22.29 18.47 -18.42
C GLU A 200 21.01 17.65 -18.32
N TYR A 201 21.04 16.48 -17.65
CA TYR A 201 19.85 15.66 -17.43
C TYR A 201 18.79 16.43 -16.62
N HIS A 202 19.19 17.10 -15.53
CA HIS A 202 18.29 17.93 -14.73
C HIS A 202 17.69 19.07 -15.56
N LEU A 203 18.53 19.88 -16.21
CA LEU A 203 18.09 21.03 -17.03
C LEU A 203 17.18 20.62 -18.17
N ARG A 204 17.43 19.46 -18.79
CA ARG A 204 16.64 18.96 -19.92
C ARG A 204 15.26 18.48 -19.49
N HIS A 205 15.15 17.77 -18.37
CA HIS A 205 13.95 17.03 -18.01
C HIS A 205 13.12 17.68 -16.92
N TYR A 206 13.72 18.42 -15.99
CA TYR A 206 13.01 19.00 -14.85
C TYR A 206 12.50 20.41 -15.16
N GLN A 207 11.71 20.52 -16.23
CA GLN A 207 11.10 21.76 -16.73
C GLN A 207 9.58 21.65 -16.65
N PRO A 208 8.85 22.79 -16.46
CA PRO A 208 7.38 22.79 -16.37
C PRO A 208 6.68 22.01 -17.48
N ARG A 209 7.13 22.12 -18.74
CA ARG A 209 6.55 21.40 -19.89
C ARG A 209 6.56 19.88 -19.76
N HIS A 210 7.42 19.32 -18.90
CA HIS A 210 7.52 17.89 -18.61
C HIS A 210 6.84 17.53 -17.29
N MET A 211 6.17 18.50 -16.63
CA MET A 211 5.56 18.31 -15.34
C MET A 211 4.04 18.22 -15.44
N ARG A 212 3.49 17.21 -14.77
CA ARG A 212 2.07 17.08 -14.49
C ARG A 212 1.86 17.05 -13.00
N LEU A 213 1.14 18.02 -12.46
CA LEU A 213 0.80 18.10 -11.04
C LEU A 213 -0.66 17.73 -10.82
N THR A 214 -0.92 16.73 -10.01
CA THR A 214 -2.27 16.35 -9.58
C THR A 214 -2.45 16.68 -8.11
N LEU A 215 -3.53 17.37 -7.77
CA LEU A 215 -3.90 17.76 -6.42
C LEU A 215 -5.26 17.16 -6.06
N VAL A 216 -5.38 16.61 -4.85
CA VAL A 216 -6.63 16.11 -4.29
C VAL A 216 -6.77 16.63 -2.86
N GLY A 217 -7.93 17.19 -2.52
CA GLY A 217 -8.19 17.72 -1.19
C GLY A 217 -9.65 18.12 -0.99
N PRO A 218 -10.01 18.63 0.20
CA PRO A 218 -11.38 19.09 0.47
C PRO A 218 -11.74 20.38 -0.24
N GLN A 219 -10.75 21.15 -0.73
CA GLN A 219 -10.98 22.40 -1.48
C GLN A 219 -11.62 22.11 -2.84
N SER A 220 -12.31 23.10 -3.41
CA SER A 220 -12.81 22.98 -4.78
C SER A 220 -11.68 22.79 -5.79
N PRO A 221 -11.93 22.15 -6.94
CA PRO A 221 -10.90 21.95 -7.97
C PRO A 221 -10.30 23.27 -8.43
N GLU A 222 -11.10 24.32 -8.55
CA GLU A 222 -10.65 25.67 -8.96
C GLU A 222 -9.67 26.24 -7.94
N GLN A 223 -9.96 26.13 -6.62
CA GLN A 223 -9.07 26.61 -5.57
C GLN A 223 -7.72 25.87 -5.57
N LEU A 224 -7.74 24.55 -5.81
CA LEU A 224 -6.52 23.74 -5.92
C LEU A 224 -5.71 24.12 -7.17
N LEU A 225 -6.39 24.33 -8.31
CA LEU A 225 -5.74 24.77 -9.56
C LEU A 225 -5.14 26.16 -9.44
N ASP A 226 -5.86 27.12 -8.85
CA ASP A 226 -5.39 28.50 -8.68
C ASP A 226 -4.16 28.54 -7.76
N LEU A 227 -4.18 27.74 -6.67
CA LEU A 227 -3.01 27.60 -5.78
C LEU A 227 -1.80 27.04 -6.52
N ALA A 228 -2.00 26.02 -7.37
CA ALA A 228 -0.92 25.40 -8.15
C ALA A 228 -0.39 26.35 -9.22
N GLU A 229 -1.27 27.01 -9.95
CA GLU A 229 -0.92 27.99 -11.00
C GLU A 229 -0.13 29.18 -10.44
N ALA A 230 -0.52 29.70 -9.28
CA ALA A 230 0.21 30.78 -8.63
C ALA A 230 1.68 30.45 -8.34
N LEU A 231 2.01 29.17 -8.13
CA LEU A 231 3.36 28.72 -7.82
C LEU A 231 4.12 28.19 -9.05
N LEU A 232 3.45 27.42 -9.90
CA LEU A 232 4.06 26.76 -11.06
C LEU A 232 4.04 27.66 -12.31
N GLY A 233 3.02 28.50 -12.49
CA GLY A 233 2.87 29.41 -13.64
C GLY A 233 4.02 30.37 -13.86
N PRO A 234 4.59 31.03 -12.83
CA PRO A 234 5.72 31.93 -12.97
C PRO A 234 7.05 31.27 -13.38
N LEU A 235 7.14 29.93 -13.33
CA LEU A 235 8.36 29.23 -13.72
C LEU A 235 8.58 29.30 -15.24
N PRO A 236 9.82 29.49 -15.74
CA PRO A 236 10.09 29.56 -17.18
C PRO A 236 9.75 28.21 -17.84
N ALA A 237 9.22 28.26 -19.05
CA ALA A 237 8.89 27.06 -19.84
C ALA A 237 10.10 26.14 -20.11
N GLY A 238 11.30 26.68 -19.96
CA GLY A 238 12.56 26.00 -20.27
C GLY A 238 12.87 25.96 -21.78
N GLU A 239 13.97 25.31 -22.10
CA GLU A 239 14.43 25.18 -23.48
C GLU A 239 13.78 23.96 -24.17
N SER A 240 13.49 24.08 -25.47
CA SER A 240 13.10 22.95 -26.28
C SER A 240 14.35 22.19 -26.70
N TYR A 241 14.46 20.95 -26.26
CA TYR A 241 15.51 20.06 -26.72
C TYR A 241 15.00 19.24 -27.93
N ALA A 242 15.90 18.87 -28.84
CA ALA A 242 15.55 18.00 -29.95
C ALA A 242 14.94 16.68 -29.46
N ASP A 243 14.00 16.17 -30.25
CA ASP A 243 13.24 14.94 -29.89
C ASP A 243 14.16 13.81 -29.45
N ALA A 244 13.68 13.09 -28.44
CA ALA A 244 14.35 11.91 -27.93
C ALA A 244 14.57 10.89 -29.05
N LYS A 245 15.71 10.19 -29.01
CA LYS A 245 15.99 9.08 -29.93
C LYS A 245 14.81 8.08 -29.91
N PRO A 246 14.50 7.47 -31.06
CA PRO A 246 13.47 6.43 -31.12
C PRO A 246 13.73 5.36 -30.05
N VAL A 247 12.68 4.98 -29.33
CA VAL A 247 12.76 3.93 -28.31
C VAL A 247 12.97 2.59 -28.98
N ALA A 248 13.98 1.83 -28.55
CA ALA A 248 14.18 0.47 -29.04
C ALA A 248 12.93 -0.39 -28.79
N GLY A 249 12.60 -1.28 -29.71
CA GLY A 249 11.48 -2.23 -29.55
C GLY A 249 11.79 -3.32 -28.50
N LEU A 250 10.76 -3.84 -27.86
CA LEU A 250 10.89 -5.02 -26.97
C LEU A 250 11.15 -6.31 -27.76
N LEU A 251 10.70 -6.37 -28.99
CA LEU A 251 10.76 -7.53 -29.89
C LEU A 251 11.71 -7.28 -31.08
N PRO A 252 12.27 -8.35 -31.71
CA PRO A 252 12.09 -9.79 -31.37
C PRO A 252 12.87 -10.20 -30.12
N LEU A 253 12.39 -11.25 -29.44
CA LEU A 253 13.05 -11.81 -28.26
C LEU A 253 14.41 -12.43 -28.63
N ARG A 254 15.43 -12.24 -27.77
CA ARG A 254 16.73 -12.92 -27.83
C ARG A 254 16.64 -14.37 -27.33
N ALA A 255 15.74 -14.61 -26.38
CA ALA A 255 15.48 -15.93 -25.81
C ALA A 255 14.04 -16.03 -25.33
N SER A 256 13.37 -17.14 -25.62
CA SER A 256 11.99 -17.36 -25.15
C SER A 256 11.93 -18.23 -23.89
N CYS A 257 13.06 -18.85 -23.49
CA CYS A 257 13.17 -19.60 -22.24
C CYS A 257 14.53 -19.35 -21.58
N LEU A 258 14.51 -19.02 -20.31
CA LEU A 258 15.69 -18.75 -19.50
C LEU A 258 15.63 -19.57 -18.21
N ARG A 259 16.81 -19.90 -17.66
CA ARG A 259 16.94 -20.47 -16.30
C ARG A 259 17.85 -19.60 -15.46
N LEU A 260 17.32 -19.15 -14.33
CA LEU A 260 18.02 -18.34 -13.33
C LEU A 260 18.39 -19.22 -12.13
N GLN A 261 19.61 -19.09 -11.64
CA GLN A 261 19.96 -19.60 -10.31
C GLN A 261 19.31 -18.74 -9.24
N HIS A 262 18.42 -19.34 -8.46
CA HIS A 262 17.60 -18.64 -7.47
C HIS A 262 17.23 -19.56 -6.31
N ASP A 263 17.22 -19.03 -5.08
CA ASP A 263 16.99 -19.80 -3.85
C ASP A 263 15.53 -20.30 -3.71
N GLN A 264 14.61 -19.67 -4.43
CA GLN A 264 13.22 -20.11 -4.49
C GLN A 264 12.96 -20.72 -5.87
N PRO A 265 12.85 -22.05 -5.97
CA PRO A 265 12.53 -22.72 -7.22
C PRO A 265 11.09 -22.38 -7.66
N GLY A 266 10.88 -22.31 -8.97
CA GLY A 266 9.57 -21.98 -9.52
C GLY A 266 9.62 -21.59 -10.99
N VAL A 267 8.50 -21.09 -11.50
CA VAL A 267 8.38 -20.61 -12.88
C VAL A 267 7.65 -19.26 -12.90
N HIS A 268 8.17 -18.36 -13.70
CA HIS A 268 7.58 -17.07 -14.02
C HIS A 268 7.42 -16.97 -15.54
N LEU A 269 6.37 -16.28 -15.98
CA LEU A 269 6.22 -15.93 -17.40
C LEU A 269 6.30 -14.41 -17.53
N ALA A 270 6.71 -13.96 -18.73
CA ALA A 270 6.52 -12.58 -19.10
C ALA A 270 5.92 -12.48 -20.51
N PHE A 271 5.21 -11.40 -20.78
CA PHE A 271 4.64 -11.10 -22.07
C PHE A 271 5.10 -9.71 -22.51
N ALA A 272 5.92 -9.70 -23.55
CA ALA A 272 6.33 -8.50 -24.27
C ALA A 272 5.42 -8.29 -25.47
N ALA A 273 4.82 -7.12 -25.61
CA ALA A 273 3.97 -6.77 -26.72
C ALA A 273 4.27 -5.38 -27.27
N GLN A 274 3.95 -5.20 -28.55
CA GLN A 274 4.02 -3.91 -29.22
C GLN A 274 2.82 -3.77 -30.16
N VAL A 275 2.01 -2.74 -29.92
CA VAL A 275 0.81 -2.45 -30.72
C VAL A 275 0.87 -1.02 -31.26
N ASP A 276 0.31 -0.77 -32.44
CA ASP A 276 0.29 0.55 -33.08
C ASP A 276 -0.76 1.50 -32.48
N ILE A 277 -0.93 1.41 -31.16
CA ILE A 277 -1.86 2.25 -30.38
C ILE A 277 -1.06 2.84 -29.22
N GLY A 278 -0.88 4.15 -29.22
CA GLY A 278 0.04 4.83 -28.32
C GLY A 278 -0.32 4.73 -26.83
N GLN A 279 -1.61 4.54 -26.49
CA GLN A 279 -2.09 4.52 -25.11
C GLN A 279 -2.56 3.12 -24.72
N LEU A 280 -1.79 2.43 -23.89
CA LEU A 280 -2.09 1.06 -23.44
C LEU A 280 -2.64 0.98 -22.02
N GLN A 281 -2.84 2.10 -21.34
CA GLN A 281 -3.18 2.07 -19.93
C GLN A 281 -4.53 1.42 -19.64
N ALA A 282 -5.60 1.90 -20.27
CA ALA A 282 -6.94 1.32 -20.09
C ALA A 282 -7.04 -0.11 -20.61
N PRO A 283 -6.51 -0.45 -21.82
CA PRO A 283 -6.47 -1.83 -22.29
C PRO A 283 -5.74 -2.78 -21.34
N LEU A 284 -4.58 -2.38 -20.81
CA LEU A 284 -3.82 -3.20 -19.86
C LEU A 284 -4.55 -3.35 -18.52
N ALA A 285 -5.16 -2.29 -18.00
CA ALA A 285 -5.94 -2.37 -16.76
C ALA A 285 -7.08 -3.40 -16.90
N LEU A 286 -7.82 -3.36 -18.02
CA LEU A 286 -8.88 -4.30 -18.32
C LEU A 286 -8.36 -5.74 -18.51
N LEU A 287 -7.21 -5.90 -19.19
CA LEU A 287 -6.56 -7.20 -19.36
C LEU A 287 -6.09 -7.78 -18.01
N LEU A 288 -5.41 -6.99 -17.18
CA LEU A 288 -4.95 -7.40 -15.86
C LEU A 288 -6.10 -7.81 -14.96
N ASP A 289 -7.20 -7.09 -15.03
CA ASP A 289 -8.44 -7.40 -14.33
C ASP A 289 -9.02 -8.77 -14.74
N ALA A 290 -9.05 -9.06 -16.03
CA ALA A 290 -9.57 -10.33 -16.55
C ALA A 290 -8.64 -11.52 -16.28
N LEU A 291 -7.32 -11.33 -16.34
CA LEU A 291 -6.31 -12.37 -16.07
C LEU A 291 -6.34 -12.86 -14.62
N GLN A 292 -6.67 -11.98 -13.68
CA GLN A 292 -6.66 -12.28 -12.26
C GLN A 292 -8.05 -12.59 -11.68
N ASP A 293 -9.10 -12.52 -12.51
CA ASP A 293 -10.47 -12.78 -12.10
C ASP A 293 -10.64 -14.25 -11.65
N PRO A 294 -11.04 -14.51 -10.38
CA PRO A 294 -11.24 -15.86 -9.87
C PRO A 294 -12.55 -16.51 -10.31
N ALA A 295 -13.33 -15.84 -11.17
CA ALA A 295 -14.64 -16.35 -11.62
C ALA A 295 -14.52 -17.72 -12.28
N PRO A 296 -15.52 -18.61 -12.08
CA PRO A 296 -15.57 -19.89 -12.76
C PRO A 296 -15.47 -19.75 -14.28
N GLY A 297 -14.71 -20.64 -14.93
CA GLY A 297 -14.43 -20.60 -16.37
C GLY A 297 -13.35 -19.59 -16.78
N GLY A 298 -12.97 -18.65 -15.92
CA GLY A 298 -11.88 -17.71 -16.14
C GLY A 298 -10.50 -18.37 -16.07
N LEU A 299 -9.44 -17.58 -16.39
CA LEU A 299 -8.06 -18.09 -16.44
C LEU A 299 -7.62 -18.69 -15.10
N LEU A 300 -7.77 -17.95 -14.01
CA LEU A 300 -7.35 -18.40 -12.67
C LEU A 300 -8.11 -19.65 -12.23
N ALA A 301 -9.43 -19.67 -12.38
CA ALA A 301 -10.24 -20.84 -12.03
C ALA A 301 -9.81 -22.07 -12.84
N GLY A 302 -9.61 -21.90 -14.16
CA GLY A 302 -9.15 -22.98 -15.02
C GLY A 302 -7.75 -23.51 -14.68
N MET A 303 -6.81 -22.63 -14.37
CA MET A 303 -5.48 -23.04 -13.91
C MET A 303 -5.51 -23.81 -12.58
N ARG A 304 -6.42 -23.46 -11.66
CA ARG A 304 -6.66 -24.20 -10.41
C ARG A 304 -7.20 -25.60 -10.66
N GLU A 305 -8.19 -25.73 -11.53
CA GLU A 305 -8.78 -27.03 -11.92
C GLU A 305 -7.74 -27.95 -12.60
N LEU A 306 -6.87 -27.36 -13.42
CA LEU A 306 -5.75 -28.06 -14.05
C LEU A 306 -4.58 -28.31 -13.08
N ARG A 307 -4.67 -27.86 -11.84
CA ARG A 307 -3.62 -27.95 -10.79
C ARG A 307 -2.29 -27.32 -11.21
N LEU A 308 -2.33 -26.29 -12.03
CA LEU A 308 -1.14 -25.58 -12.49
C LEU A 308 -0.65 -24.53 -11.49
N CYS A 309 -1.57 -23.82 -10.82
CA CYS A 309 -1.22 -22.87 -9.78
C CYS A 309 -2.43 -22.59 -8.86
N ARG A 310 -2.17 -22.03 -7.68
CA ARG A 310 -3.24 -21.60 -6.76
C ARG A 310 -3.64 -20.14 -6.96
N ARG A 311 -2.74 -19.33 -7.47
CA ARG A 311 -2.91 -17.88 -7.69
C ARG A 311 -2.12 -17.46 -8.93
N VAL A 312 -2.64 -16.48 -9.64
CA VAL A 312 -1.93 -15.74 -10.68
C VAL A 312 -1.78 -14.31 -10.18
N GLN A 313 -0.55 -13.80 -10.20
CA GLN A 313 -0.26 -12.39 -9.95
C GLN A 313 0.34 -11.81 -11.21
N VAL A 314 -0.21 -10.71 -11.70
CA VAL A 314 0.31 -10.06 -12.90
C VAL A 314 0.74 -8.64 -12.56
N ARG A 315 1.94 -8.26 -13.00
CA ARG A 315 2.50 -6.93 -12.79
C ARG A 315 2.96 -6.32 -14.11
N GLU A 316 2.69 -5.03 -14.29
CA GLU A 316 3.28 -4.24 -15.37
C GLU A 316 4.72 -3.89 -15.00
N LEU A 317 5.70 -4.34 -15.81
CA LEU A 317 7.11 -3.99 -15.64
C LEU A 317 7.50 -2.79 -16.49
N TYR A 318 6.86 -2.63 -17.64
CA TYR A 318 7.14 -1.54 -18.58
C TYR A 318 5.93 -1.22 -19.43
N ARG A 319 5.72 0.07 -19.71
CA ARG A 319 4.73 0.57 -20.66
C ARG A 319 5.18 1.90 -21.25
N HIS A 320 5.30 1.97 -22.56
CA HIS A 320 5.61 3.22 -23.26
C HIS A 320 5.33 3.10 -24.76
N GLN A 321 4.68 4.09 -25.37
CA GLN A 321 4.47 4.20 -26.81
C GLN A 321 4.04 2.88 -27.50
N GLY A 322 2.96 2.29 -27.03
CA GLY A 322 2.42 1.03 -27.59
C GLY A 322 3.18 -0.23 -27.19
N GLN A 323 4.27 -0.12 -26.46
CA GLN A 323 5.00 -1.26 -25.91
C GLN A 323 4.54 -1.57 -24.49
N CYS A 324 4.47 -2.85 -24.14
CA CYS A 324 4.30 -3.28 -22.75
C CYS A 324 5.07 -4.56 -22.44
N LEU A 325 5.49 -4.69 -21.17
CA LEU A 325 6.06 -5.91 -20.59
C LEU A 325 5.31 -6.23 -19.32
N LEU A 326 4.62 -7.37 -19.32
CA LEU A 326 3.90 -7.91 -18.16
C LEU A 326 4.65 -9.09 -17.58
N ARG A 327 4.71 -9.20 -16.27
CA ARG A 327 5.22 -10.37 -15.54
C ARG A 327 4.08 -11.12 -14.87
N PHE A 328 4.10 -12.44 -15.01
CA PHE A 328 3.15 -13.38 -14.37
C PHE A 328 3.90 -14.21 -13.35
N ASP A 329 3.46 -14.16 -12.11
CA ASP A 329 3.95 -14.98 -11.01
C ASP A 329 2.89 -16.05 -10.67
N PHE A 330 3.34 -17.31 -10.51
CA PHE A 330 2.52 -18.47 -10.21
C PHE A 330 2.99 -19.13 -8.91
N PRO A 331 2.65 -18.60 -7.74
CA PRO A 331 3.13 -19.14 -6.47
C PRO A 331 2.81 -20.65 -6.33
N GLY A 332 3.86 -21.43 -6.03
CA GLY A 332 3.78 -22.87 -5.87
C GLY A 332 3.81 -23.70 -7.18
N ALA A 333 3.97 -23.05 -8.34
CA ALA A 333 4.17 -23.76 -9.60
C ALA A 333 5.66 -24.14 -9.79
N SER A 334 5.89 -25.35 -10.28
CA SER A 334 7.25 -25.84 -10.58
C SER A 334 7.66 -25.49 -12.03
N ALA A 335 8.96 -25.62 -12.33
CA ALA A 335 9.49 -25.34 -13.66
C ALA A 335 8.86 -26.25 -14.74
N GLU A 336 8.51 -27.49 -14.40
CA GLU A 336 7.89 -28.45 -15.31
C GLU A 336 6.49 -28.04 -15.77
N GLN A 337 5.82 -27.17 -15.01
CA GLN A 337 4.49 -26.64 -15.35
C GLN A 337 4.56 -25.47 -16.36
N GLY A 338 5.73 -24.91 -16.63
CA GLY A 338 5.91 -23.78 -17.55
C GLY A 338 5.26 -23.95 -18.90
N PRO A 339 5.46 -25.06 -19.64
CA PRO A 339 4.80 -25.31 -20.91
C PRO A 339 3.25 -25.30 -20.83
N ALA A 340 2.69 -25.89 -19.75
CA ALA A 340 1.24 -25.94 -19.55
C ALA A 340 0.64 -24.57 -19.18
N LEU A 341 1.37 -23.78 -18.38
CA LEU A 341 1.00 -22.39 -18.05
C LEU A 341 0.98 -21.52 -19.31
N ARG A 342 1.98 -21.65 -20.21
CA ARG A 342 1.98 -20.96 -21.51
C ARG A 342 0.82 -21.40 -22.39
N ALA A 343 0.51 -22.70 -22.44
CA ALA A 343 -0.63 -23.23 -23.19
C ALA A 343 -1.95 -22.64 -22.69
N ALA A 344 -2.14 -22.57 -21.35
CA ALA A 344 -3.34 -22.01 -20.74
C ALA A 344 -3.51 -20.52 -21.06
N LEU A 345 -2.45 -19.71 -20.94
CA LEU A 345 -2.48 -18.28 -21.29
C LEU A 345 -2.82 -18.06 -22.76
N ARG A 346 -2.16 -18.79 -23.68
CA ARG A 346 -2.39 -18.67 -25.11
C ARG A 346 -3.81 -19.12 -25.51
N GLY A 347 -4.27 -20.26 -24.97
CA GLY A 347 -5.61 -20.77 -25.22
C GLY A 347 -6.70 -19.83 -24.73
N TRP A 348 -6.52 -19.27 -23.53
CA TRP A 348 -7.41 -18.25 -22.97
C TRP A 348 -7.45 -17.00 -23.86
N ALA A 349 -6.31 -16.47 -24.25
CA ALA A 349 -6.23 -15.28 -25.09
C ALA A 349 -6.86 -15.51 -26.48
N ALA A 350 -6.59 -16.65 -27.10
CA ALA A 350 -7.14 -17.00 -28.42
C ALA A 350 -8.68 -17.09 -28.42
N GLN A 351 -9.29 -17.66 -27.38
CA GLN A 351 -10.75 -17.77 -27.29
C GLN A 351 -11.43 -16.45 -26.92
N LEU A 352 -10.72 -15.58 -26.20
CA LEU A 352 -11.29 -14.29 -25.76
C LEU A 352 -10.97 -13.13 -26.70
N GLN A 353 -10.13 -13.31 -27.69
CA GLN A 353 -9.93 -12.33 -28.77
C GLN A 353 -11.26 -12.12 -29.50
N GLY A 354 -11.68 -10.85 -29.70
CA GLY A 354 -12.95 -10.50 -30.33
C GLY A 354 -14.22 -10.93 -29.58
N HIS A 355 -14.10 -11.34 -28.30
CA HIS A 355 -15.25 -11.85 -27.55
C HIS A 355 -16.32 -10.78 -27.31
N ALA A 356 -17.60 -11.12 -27.57
CA ALA A 356 -18.73 -10.20 -27.57
C ALA A 356 -19.02 -9.54 -26.20
N HIS A 357 -18.50 -10.08 -25.09
CA HIS A 357 -18.75 -9.55 -23.75
C HIS A 357 -17.74 -8.46 -23.31
N TRP A 358 -16.69 -8.19 -24.07
CA TRP A 358 -15.70 -7.16 -23.70
C TRP A 358 -16.30 -5.76 -23.50
N PRO A 359 -17.22 -5.27 -24.32
CA PRO A 359 -17.84 -3.96 -24.08
C PRO A 359 -18.62 -3.88 -22.76
N ARG A 360 -19.23 -4.98 -22.31
CA ARG A 360 -19.91 -5.06 -21.02
C ARG A 360 -18.89 -5.11 -19.88
N ARG A 361 -17.82 -5.90 -20.04
CA ARG A 361 -16.74 -5.99 -19.06
C ARG A 361 -16.03 -4.66 -18.88
N LEU A 362 -15.82 -3.90 -19.95
CA LEU A 362 -15.23 -2.54 -19.88
C LEU A 362 -16.10 -1.62 -19.00
N ARG A 363 -17.41 -1.54 -19.26
CA ARG A 363 -18.31 -0.73 -18.42
C ARG A 363 -18.29 -1.12 -16.94
N GLN A 364 -18.21 -2.42 -16.63
CA GLN A 364 -18.07 -2.88 -15.25
C GLN A 364 -16.73 -2.51 -14.63
N HIS A 365 -15.67 -2.54 -15.42
CA HIS A 365 -14.34 -2.10 -15.00
C HIS A 365 -14.34 -0.60 -14.68
N GLU A 366 -14.96 0.23 -15.53
CA GLU A 366 -15.14 1.67 -15.30
C GLU A 366 -15.93 1.94 -14.00
N GLN A 367 -17.04 1.25 -13.80
CA GLN A 367 -17.83 1.36 -12.56
C GLN A 367 -17.02 0.94 -11.33
N ALA A 368 -16.29 -0.16 -11.42
CA ALA A 368 -15.42 -0.63 -10.35
C ALA A 368 -14.29 0.37 -10.04
N ALA A 369 -13.67 0.95 -11.08
CA ALA A 369 -12.64 1.97 -10.92
C ALA A 369 -13.18 3.25 -10.24
N ALA A 370 -14.39 3.68 -10.60
CA ALA A 370 -15.05 4.81 -9.96
C ALA A 370 -15.33 4.55 -8.46
N LEU A 371 -15.88 3.38 -8.12
CA LEU A 371 -16.11 2.97 -6.74
C LEU A 371 -14.80 2.85 -5.93
N ASN A 372 -13.76 2.28 -6.54
CA ASN A 372 -12.45 2.20 -5.92
C ASN A 372 -11.85 3.59 -5.67
N SER A 373 -11.95 4.50 -6.65
CA SER A 373 -11.47 5.89 -6.51
C SER A 373 -12.17 6.63 -5.36
N PHE A 374 -13.46 6.37 -5.14
CA PHE A 374 -14.22 6.92 -4.00
C PHE A 374 -13.64 6.47 -2.65
N SER A 375 -13.10 5.27 -2.57
CA SER A 375 -12.57 4.68 -1.33
C SER A 375 -11.10 5.00 -1.08
N LEU A 376 -10.37 5.53 -2.08
CA LEU A 376 -8.97 5.93 -1.92
C LEU A 376 -8.84 7.19 -1.06
N GLY A 377 -7.76 7.27 -0.28
CA GLY A 377 -7.37 8.53 0.34
C GLY A 377 -6.81 9.53 -0.67
N PRO A 378 -6.61 10.82 -0.27
CA PRO A 378 -6.19 11.88 -1.21
C PRO A 378 -4.93 11.57 -2.00
N LEU A 379 -3.92 10.97 -1.37
CA LEU A 379 -2.69 10.59 -2.04
C LEU A 379 -2.90 9.47 -3.06
N GLY A 380 -3.61 8.41 -2.67
CA GLY A 380 -3.91 7.28 -3.56
C GLY A 380 -4.73 7.74 -4.77
N LEU A 381 -5.68 8.65 -4.56
CA LEU A 381 -6.47 9.23 -5.63
C LEU A 381 -5.63 10.11 -6.55
N ALA A 382 -4.72 10.95 -6.00
CA ALA A 382 -3.81 11.78 -6.80
C ALA A 382 -2.89 10.92 -7.68
N GLN A 383 -2.35 9.83 -7.15
CA GLN A 383 -1.54 8.87 -7.91
C GLN A 383 -2.37 8.12 -8.97
N GLY A 384 -3.59 7.70 -8.63
CA GLY A 384 -4.53 7.08 -9.55
C GLY A 384 -4.83 7.98 -10.75
N LEU A 385 -5.14 9.26 -10.52
CA LEU A 385 -5.42 10.25 -11.57
C LEU A 385 -4.21 10.53 -12.48
N GLN A 386 -2.98 10.44 -11.96
CA GLN A 386 -1.77 10.49 -12.80
C GLN A 386 -1.71 9.33 -13.80
N ALA A 387 -2.26 8.21 -13.38
CA ALA A 387 -2.25 6.97 -14.13
C ALA A 387 -3.43 6.85 -15.11
N HIS A 388 -4.54 7.58 -15.00
CA HIS A 388 -5.72 7.41 -15.85
C HIS A 388 -5.55 8.11 -17.22
N GLY A 389 -5.73 7.33 -18.31
CA GLY A 389 -5.96 7.81 -19.66
C GLY A 389 -7.47 7.90 -19.96
N GLN A 390 -7.86 8.65 -20.98
CA GLN A 390 -9.24 8.63 -21.47
C GLN A 390 -9.55 7.25 -22.09
N GLU A 391 -10.64 6.64 -21.68
CA GLU A 391 -11.15 5.40 -22.25
C GLU A 391 -12.01 5.78 -23.47
N ASP A 392 -11.69 5.17 -24.61
CA ASP A 392 -12.41 5.41 -25.86
C ASP A 392 -12.55 4.11 -26.67
N ALA A 393 -13.11 4.21 -27.85
CA ALA A 393 -13.25 3.08 -28.79
C ALA A 393 -11.89 2.43 -29.16
N SER A 394 -10.75 3.09 -28.87
CA SER A 394 -9.42 2.53 -29.12
C SER A 394 -9.03 1.48 -28.07
N THR A 395 -9.59 1.56 -26.85
CA THR A 395 -9.31 0.63 -25.73
C THR A 395 -9.58 -0.81 -26.12
N LEU A 396 -10.76 -1.11 -26.69
CA LEU A 396 -11.11 -2.47 -27.09
C LEU A 396 -10.29 -2.97 -28.29
N ARG A 397 -9.92 -2.08 -29.23
CA ARG A 397 -9.05 -2.44 -30.35
C ARG A 397 -7.64 -2.80 -29.89
N ALA A 398 -7.10 -2.01 -28.93
CA ALA A 398 -5.80 -2.28 -28.34
C ALA A 398 -5.81 -3.57 -27.53
N LEU A 399 -6.86 -3.81 -26.76
CA LEU A 399 -7.04 -5.07 -26.01
C LEU A 399 -7.07 -6.27 -26.97
N ASP A 400 -7.83 -6.18 -28.06
CA ASP A 400 -7.92 -7.24 -29.06
C ASP A 400 -6.56 -7.54 -29.72
N ALA A 401 -5.78 -6.50 -30.03
CA ALA A 401 -4.42 -6.64 -30.54
C ALA A 401 -3.48 -7.30 -29.52
N LEU A 402 -3.57 -6.93 -28.23
CA LEU A 402 -2.79 -7.54 -27.14
C LEU A 402 -3.16 -9.02 -26.96
N LEU A 403 -4.45 -9.37 -26.98
CA LEU A 403 -4.91 -10.76 -26.89
C LEU A 403 -4.44 -11.57 -28.11
N GLY A 404 -4.48 -11.00 -29.31
CA GLY A 404 -3.94 -11.65 -30.52
C GLY A 404 -2.45 -11.97 -30.42
N GLN A 405 -1.63 -11.03 -29.95
CA GLN A 405 -0.19 -11.27 -29.74
C GLN A 405 0.07 -12.29 -28.63
N LEU A 406 -0.70 -12.24 -27.53
CA LEU A 406 -0.60 -13.23 -26.46
C LEU A 406 -0.98 -14.64 -26.94
N ALA A 407 -2.00 -14.77 -27.79
CA ALA A 407 -2.41 -16.02 -28.40
C ALA A 407 -1.35 -16.59 -29.36
N GLN A 408 -0.69 -15.75 -30.16
CA GLN A 408 0.43 -16.14 -31.01
C GLN A 408 1.61 -16.62 -30.16
N GLY A 409 1.90 -15.94 -29.08
CA GLY A 409 2.91 -16.35 -28.10
C GLY A 409 4.35 -15.96 -28.42
N ASP A 410 4.61 -15.21 -29.51
CA ASP A 410 5.97 -14.82 -29.94
C ASP A 410 6.67 -13.88 -28.91
N GLY A 411 5.87 -13.15 -28.15
CA GLY A 411 6.36 -12.28 -27.06
C GLY A 411 6.38 -12.96 -25.67
N LEU A 412 6.07 -14.25 -25.56
CA LEU A 412 6.09 -14.97 -24.28
C LEU A 412 7.50 -15.42 -23.91
N ILE A 413 7.90 -15.10 -22.70
CA ILE A 413 9.17 -15.49 -22.06
C ILE A 413 8.85 -16.42 -20.90
N GLU A 414 9.52 -17.57 -20.83
CA GLU A 414 9.49 -18.47 -19.69
C GLU A 414 10.79 -18.34 -18.89
N LEU A 415 10.69 -18.04 -17.60
CA LEU A 415 11.82 -18.00 -16.68
C LEU A 415 11.67 -19.11 -15.64
N GLN A 416 12.57 -20.06 -15.66
CA GLN A 416 12.68 -21.13 -14.69
C GLN A 416 13.68 -20.72 -13.59
N CYS A 417 13.24 -20.73 -12.33
CA CYS A 417 14.08 -20.52 -11.16
C CYS A 417 14.48 -21.86 -10.56
N SER A 418 15.77 -22.07 -10.28
CA SER A 418 16.27 -23.28 -9.64
C SER A 418 17.56 -23.01 -8.85
N GLU A 419 17.86 -23.84 -7.85
CA GLU A 419 19.10 -23.75 -7.05
C GLU A 419 20.35 -24.19 -7.84
N GLN A 420 20.17 -24.80 -9.01
CA GLN A 420 21.30 -25.27 -9.83
C GLN A 420 22.15 -24.10 -10.30
N ALA A 421 23.47 -24.25 -10.14
CA ALA A 421 24.43 -23.27 -10.61
C ALA A 421 24.31 -23.04 -12.12
N GLN A 422 24.30 -21.79 -12.52
CA GLN A 422 24.25 -21.36 -13.92
C GLN A 422 25.52 -20.55 -14.27
N PRO A 423 25.94 -20.53 -15.55
CA PRO A 423 27.00 -19.63 -15.99
C PRO A 423 26.61 -18.17 -15.79
N LEU A 424 27.59 -17.31 -15.55
CA LEU A 424 27.36 -15.89 -15.42
C LEU A 424 27.00 -15.28 -16.80
N TRP A 425 25.81 -14.67 -16.86
CA TRP A 425 25.34 -13.93 -18.05
C TRP A 425 25.72 -12.46 -17.87
N PRO A 426 26.60 -11.94 -18.73
CA PRO A 426 27.02 -10.54 -18.63
C PRO A 426 25.90 -9.60 -19.04
N ALA A 427 25.64 -8.58 -18.22
CA ALA A 427 24.65 -7.55 -18.49
C ALA A 427 25.09 -6.21 -17.89
N THR A 428 24.54 -5.12 -18.40
CA THR A 428 24.80 -3.76 -17.90
C THR A 428 24.21 -3.61 -16.49
N GLY A 429 25.02 -3.21 -15.54
CA GLY A 429 24.68 -2.92 -14.17
C GLY A 429 24.68 -4.14 -13.25
N LEU A 430 24.20 -5.30 -13.68
CA LEU A 430 24.17 -6.52 -12.87
C LEU A 430 24.27 -7.78 -13.74
N SER A 431 25.33 -8.53 -13.63
CA SER A 431 25.45 -9.85 -14.24
C SER A 431 24.79 -10.92 -13.37
N LEU A 432 23.98 -11.79 -13.97
CA LEU A 432 23.23 -12.84 -13.29
C LEU A 432 23.72 -14.25 -13.66
N PRO A 433 23.65 -15.23 -12.76
CA PRO A 433 23.82 -16.64 -13.10
C PRO A 433 22.57 -17.13 -13.87
N LEU A 434 22.61 -17.01 -15.20
CA LEU A 434 21.50 -17.16 -16.13
C LEU A 434 21.91 -17.96 -17.37
N LYS A 435 21.00 -18.76 -17.91
CA LYS A 435 21.24 -19.54 -19.13
C LYS A 435 19.96 -19.57 -20.01
N ALA A 436 20.15 -19.39 -21.32
CA ALA A 436 19.09 -19.65 -22.28
C ALA A 436 18.86 -21.16 -22.47
N LEU A 437 17.60 -21.55 -22.54
CA LEU A 437 17.19 -22.94 -22.76
C LEU A 437 16.34 -23.05 -24.05
N PRO A 438 16.31 -24.22 -24.67
CA PRO A 438 15.34 -24.48 -25.73
C PRO A 438 13.92 -24.43 -25.13
N LEU A 439 13.02 -23.74 -25.84
CA LEU A 439 11.63 -23.67 -25.44
C LEU A 439 10.95 -25.03 -25.71
N GLN A 440 10.36 -25.60 -24.67
CA GLN A 440 9.61 -26.85 -24.81
C GLN A 440 8.26 -26.59 -25.50
N ALA A 441 7.81 -27.52 -26.34
CA ALA A 441 6.49 -27.44 -26.94
C ALA A 441 5.39 -27.48 -25.86
N PRO A 442 4.38 -26.62 -25.91
CA PRO A 442 3.29 -26.67 -24.96
C PRO A 442 2.41 -27.89 -25.21
N PRO A 443 1.83 -28.51 -24.17
CA PRO A 443 0.84 -29.58 -24.35
C PRO A 443 -0.43 -29.02 -25.01
N ALA A 444 -1.16 -29.88 -25.72
CA ALA A 444 -2.51 -29.55 -26.15
C ALA A 444 -3.42 -29.42 -24.94
N LEU A 445 -4.09 -28.29 -24.79
CA LEU A 445 -5.07 -28.02 -23.76
C LEU A 445 -6.42 -27.79 -24.42
N GLU A 446 -7.26 -28.82 -24.38
CA GLU A 446 -8.65 -28.70 -24.79
C GLU A 446 -9.49 -28.19 -23.62
N ARG A 447 -9.74 -26.91 -23.62
CA ARG A 447 -10.55 -26.25 -22.59
C ARG A 447 -11.32 -25.08 -23.16
N GLU A 448 -12.58 -24.98 -22.76
CA GLU A 448 -13.41 -23.81 -23.02
C GLU A 448 -13.16 -22.75 -21.89
N TRP A 449 -12.81 -21.55 -22.32
CA TRP A 449 -12.58 -20.41 -21.44
C TRP A 449 -13.75 -19.44 -21.50
N GLN A 450 -14.09 -18.84 -20.38
CA GLN A 450 -15.20 -17.91 -20.28
C GLN A 450 -14.73 -16.55 -19.75
N LEU A 451 -15.34 -15.48 -20.29
CA LEU A 451 -15.20 -14.14 -19.77
C LEU A 451 -16.41 -13.84 -18.90
N ARG A 452 -16.16 -13.53 -17.62
CA ARG A 452 -17.26 -13.07 -16.76
C ARG A 452 -17.84 -11.79 -17.33
N SER A 453 -19.16 -11.77 -17.56
CA SER A 453 -19.92 -10.62 -18.04
C SER A 453 -20.64 -9.86 -16.93
N ASP A 454 -20.75 -10.43 -15.72
CA ASP A 454 -21.52 -9.86 -14.60
C ASP A 454 -20.74 -9.87 -13.29
N GLU A 455 -20.77 -8.75 -12.58
CA GLU A 455 -20.31 -8.65 -11.20
C GLU A 455 -21.55 -8.64 -10.28
N PRO A 456 -21.81 -9.75 -9.54
CA PRO A 456 -23.01 -9.86 -8.72
C PRO A 456 -23.18 -8.75 -7.67
N LEU A 457 -22.06 -8.21 -7.14
CA LEU A 457 -22.09 -7.10 -6.19
C LEU A 457 -22.60 -5.80 -6.83
N LEU A 458 -22.35 -5.57 -8.14
CA LEU A 458 -22.82 -4.40 -8.88
C LEU A 458 -24.25 -4.54 -9.35
N THR A 459 -24.72 -5.76 -9.60
CA THR A 459 -26.07 -6.00 -10.17
C THR A 459 -27.16 -6.08 -9.13
N GLY A 460 -26.83 -5.97 -7.83
CA GLY A 460 -27.80 -6.07 -6.73
C GLY A 460 -28.44 -7.46 -6.60
N CYS A 461 -28.00 -8.42 -7.38
CA CYS A 461 -28.43 -9.81 -7.23
C CYS A 461 -27.85 -10.34 -5.92
N SER A 462 -28.65 -10.30 -4.84
CA SER A 462 -28.30 -11.05 -3.64
C SER A 462 -28.24 -12.52 -3.99
N PRO A 463 -27.04 -13.13 -3.96
CA PRO A 463 -27.01 -14.58 -4.08
C PRO A 463 -27.48 -15.14 -2.75
N VAL A 464 -28.45 -15.98 -2.79
CA VAL A 464 -28.90 -16.84 -1.68
C VAL A 464 -29.44 -16.07 -0.46
N GLU A 465 -30.59 -16.44 0.04
CA GLU A 465 -31.05 -16.10 1.39
C GLU A 465 -30.10 -16.68 2.44
N VAL A 466 -29.04 -15.92 2.76
CA VAL A 466 -28.10 -16.29 3.81
C VAL A 466 -28.73 -15.85 5.13
N VAL A 467 -29.00 -16.79 6.00
CA VAL A 467 -29.39 -16.50 7.38
C VAL A 467 -28.14 -16.62 8.24
N LEU A 468 -27.62 -15.49 8.69
CA LEU A 468 -26.53 -15.43 9.65
C LEU A 468 -27.02 -15.74 11.07
N PRO A 469 -26.12 -16.15 11.99
CA PRO A 469 -26.46 -16.28 13.39
C PRO A 469 -27.05 -14.99 13.99
N PRO A 470 -27.65 -15.06 15.21
CA PRO A 470 -28.04 -13.87 15.94
C PRO A 470 -26.89 -12.86 16.05
N ALA A 471 -27.21 -11.58 15.87
CA ALA A 471 -26.23 -10.50 15.90
C ALA A 471 -26.67 -9.36 16.82
N ARG A 472 -25.70 -8.69 17.43
CA ARG A 472 -25.90 -7.41 18.12
C ARG A 472 -25.33 -6.31 17.23
N LEU A 473 -26.18 -5.32 16.87
CA LEU A 473 -25.83 -4.28 15.93
C LEU A 473 -25.99 -2.89 16.54
N ARG A 474 -25.08 -1.98 16.19
CA ARG A 474 -25.18 -0.57 16.49
C ARG A 474 -24.78 0.25 15.26
N HIS A 475 -25.63 1.20 14.92
CA HIS A 475 -25.46 2.05 13.76
C HIS A 475 -25.29 3.50 14.20
N TYR A 476 -24.32 4.19 13.61
CA TYR A 476 -24.08 5.60 13.82
C TYR A 476 -24.31 6.37 12.52
N PRO A 477 -24.82 7.61 12.62
CA PRO A 477 -25.01 8.44 11.44
C PRO A 477 -23.65 8.73 10.78
N GLY A 478 -23.68 8.97 9.47
CA GLY A 478 -22.50 9.45 8.73
C GLY A 478 -22.15 10.88 9.12
N GLN A 479 -20.89 11.24 8.88
CA GLN A 479 -20.40 12.61 9.01
C GLN A 479 -21.01 13.51 7.92
N PRO A 480 -21.17 14.83 8.16
CA PRO A 480 -21.81 15.74 7.20
C PRO A 480 -21.14 15.76 5.83
N GLU A 481 -19.83 15.63 5.79
CA GLU A 481 -19.05 15.61 4.53
C GLU A 481 -19.09 14.24 3.82
N GLY A 482 -19.66 13.22 4.46
CA GLY A 482 -19.87 11.91 3.88
C GLY A 482 -18.58 11.07 3.76
N GLY A 483 -18.37 10.52 2.58
CA GLY A 483 -17.25 9.61 2.30
C GLY A 483 -17.64 8.14 2.48
N PRO A 484 -16.64 7.23 2.31
CA PRO A 484 -16.86 5.81 2.46
C PRO A 484 -17.44 5.44 3.83
N ALA A 485 -18.39 4.50 3.84
CA ALA A 485 -18.89 3.94 5.09
C ALA A 485 -17.90 2.94 5.69
N ALA A 486 -18.03 2.70 6.98
CA ALA A 486 -17.28 1.67 7.67
C ALA A 486 -18.22 0.72 8.44
N LEU A 487 -17.87 -0.54 8.45
CA LEU A 487 -18.56 -1.61 9.15
C LEU A 487 -17.57 -2.53 9.81
N TYR A 488 -17.64 -2.61 11.12
CA TYR A 488 -16.83 -3.51 11.93
C TYR A 488 -17.67 -4.70 12.38
N TRP A 489 -17.06 -5.86 12.33
CA TRP A 489 -17.63 -7.10 12.83
C TRP A 489 -16.69 -7.78 13.83
N ARG A 490 -17.27 -8.44 14.80
CA ARG A 490 -16.60 -9.36 15.70
C ARG A 490 -17.40 -10.65 15.77
N GLY A 491 -16.71 -11.77 15.71
CA GLY A 491 -17.34 -13.09 15.76
C GLY A 491 -16.60 -14.09 16.64
N PRO A 492 -17.24 -15.23 16.96
CA PRO A 492 -16.69 -16.27 17.80
C PRO A 492 -15.48 -16.94 17.16
N CYS A 493 -14.69 -17.64 17.97
CA CYS A 493 -13.60 -18.48 17.49
C CYS A 493 -14.16 -19.66 16.68
N VAL A 494 -13.56 -19.95 15.53
CA VAL A 494 -14.01 -20.96 14.57
C VAL A 494 -13.10 -22.18 14.46
N GLY A 495 -12.25 -22.42 15.46
CA GLY A 495 -11.35 -23.59 15.48
C GLY A 495 -10.55 -23.70 16.77
N SER A 496 -10.04 -24.89 17.04
CA SER A 496 -9.08 -25.20 18.11
C SER A 496 -7.73 -25.45 17.46
N GLY A 497 -6.94 -24.40 17.26
CA GLY A 497 -5.63 -24.50 16.62
C GLY A 497 -4.77 -23.28 16.87
N ASP A 498 -3.57 -23.28 16.29
CA ASP A 498 -2.68 -22.11 16.34
C ASP A 498 -3.31 -20.94 15.55
N VAL A 499 -3.42 -19.77 16.20
CA VAL A 499 -4.06 -18.56 15.66
C VAL A 499 -3.53 -18.18 14.28
N PRO A 500 -2.21 -18.18 13.99
CA PRO A 500 -1.68 -17.90 12.66
C PRO A 500 -2.17 -18.88 11.57
N VAL A 501 -2.36 -20.16 11.92
CA VAL A 501 -2.86 -21.18 10.97
C VAL A 501 -4.35 -20.93 10.68
N ILE A 502 -5.14 -20.61 11.70
CA ILE A 502 -6.56 -20.26 11.54
C ILE A 502 -6.69 -19.00 10.67
N GLU A 503 -5.91 -17.97 10.95
CA GLU A 503 -5.90 -16.72 10.17
C GLU A 503 -5.53 -16.96 8.71
N ALA A 504 -4.47 -17.72 8.45
CA ALA A 504 -4.05 -18.09 7.10
C ALA A 504 -5.15 -18.86 6.35
N GLY A 505 -5.84 -19.78 7.03
CA GLY A 505 -6.96 -20.55 6.48
C GLY A 505 -8.17 -19.67 6.13
N LEU A 506 -8.56 -18.74 7.02
CA LEU A 506 -9.64 -17.78 6.76
C LEU A 506 -9.30 -16.82 5.64
N LEU A 507 -8.06 -16.31 5.60
CA LEU A 507 -7.57 -15.43 4.53
C LEU A 507 -7.54 -16.14 3.18
N ALA A 508 -7.09 -17.38 3.13
CA ALA A 508 -7.06 -18.18 1.92
C ALA A 508 -8.48 -18.46 1.37
N ARG A 509 -9.40 -18.85 2.25
CA ARG A 509 -10.81 -19.13 1.91
C ARG A 509 -11.55 -17.90 1.39
N SER A 510 -11.29 -16.73 1.96
CA SER A 510 -11.95 -15.47 1.59
C SER A 510 -11.23 -14.70 0.47
N ALA A 511 -10.08 -15.19 -0.02
CA ALA A 511 -9.20 -14.45 -0.92
C ALA A 511 -9.89 -13.98 -2.21
N ASP A 512 -10.69 -14.84 -2.83
CA ASP A 512 -11.37 -14.52 -4.10
C ASP A 512 -12.45 -13.44 -3.91
N LEU A 513 -13.21 -13.53 -2.81
CA LEU A 513 -14.22 -12.50 -2.50
C LEU A 513 -13.59 -11.18 -2.12
N ARG A 514 -12.51 -11.22 -1.33
CA ARG A 514 -11.77 -10.01 -0.94
C ARG A 514 -11.15 -9.33 -2.15
N TRP A 515 -10.56 -10.07 -3.09
CA TRP A 515 -10.05 -9.53 -4.35
C TRP A 515 -11.17 -8.81 -5.15
N ARG A 516 -12.36 -9.41 -5.23
CA ARG A 516 -13.52 -8.77 -5.86
C ARG A 516 -13.95 -7.49 -5.14
N GLY A 517 -13.96 -7.52 -3.80
CA GLY A 517 -14.28 -6.35 -2.97
C GLY A 517 -13.28 -5.21 -3.19
N GLU A 518 -11.98 -5.51 -3.18
CA GLU A 518 -10.91 -4.52 -3.41
C GLU A 518 -11.09 -3.78 -4.74
N ARG A 519 -11.46 -4.48 -5.80
CA ARG A 519 -11.77 -3.87 -7.10
C ARG A 519 -12.94 -2.88 -7.04
N LEU A 520 -13.90 -3.13 -6.18
CA LEU A 520 -15.09 -2.30 -5.96
C LEU A 520 -14.90 -1.26 -4.85
N GLY A 521 -13.68 -1.03 -4.41
CA GLY A 521 -13.35 -0.09 -3.36
C GLY A 521 -13.70 -0.55 -1.95
N ILE A 522 -13.92 -1.86 -1.74
CA ILE A 522 -14.11 -2.41 -0.40
C ILE A 522 -12.77 -2.85 0.17
N VAL A 523 -12.28 -2.12 1.15
CA VAL A 523 -11.11 -2.52 1.93
C VAL A 523 -11.58 -3.45 3.05
N SER A 524 -10.95 -4.61 3.19
CA SER A 524 -11.25 -5.59 4.23
C SER A 524 -10.00 -5.95 5.03
N GLN A 525 -10.07 -5.83 6.34
CA GLN A 525 -8.99 -6.22 7.25
C GLN A 525 -9.51 -7.21 8.28
N LEU A 526 -8.98 -8.43 8.25
CA LEU A 526 -9.27 -9.50 9.19
C LEU A 526 -8.13 -9.63 10.19
N SER A 527 -8.46 -9.77 11.47
CA SER A 527 -7.53 -10.09 12.54
C SER A 527 -8.11 -11.21 13.38
N VAL A 528 -7.33 -12.27 13.60
CA VAL A 528 -7.73 -13.44 14.39
C VAL A 528 -6.99 -13.44 15.71
N HIS A 529 -7.70 -13.81 16.77
CA HIS A 529 -7.18 -13.90 18.14
C HIS A 529 -7.79 -15.10 18.88
N THR A 530 -7.30 -15.40 20.06
CA THR A 530 -7.73 -16.59 20.84
C THR A 530 -9.22 -16.60 21.19
N SER A 531 -9.82 -15.42 21.39
CA SER A 531 -11.24 -15.23 21.72
C SER A 531 -12.18 -15.07 20.53
N GLY A 532 -11.67 -15.11 19.28
CA GLY A 532 -12.46 -14.95 18.05
C GLY A 532 -11.73 -14.21 16.95
N TRP A 533 -12.48 -13.47 16.14
CA TRP A 533 -11.94 -12.65 15.06
C TRP A 533 -12.60 -11.28 15.02
N THR A 534 -11.90 -10.30 14.48
CA THR A 534 -12.43 -8.97 14.13
C THR A 534 -12.23 -8.72 12.65
N LEU A 535 -13.22 -8.11 12.02
CA LEU A 535 -13.22 -7.75 10.62
C LEU A 535 -13.60 -6.28 10.47
N MET A 536 -12.78 -5.52 9.80
CA MET A 536 -13.08 -4.16 9.36
C MET A 536 -13.40 -4.19 7.86
N LEU A 537 -14.49 -3.56 7.48
CA LEU A 537 -14.89 -3.29 6.10
C LEU A 537 -15.05 -1.79 5.92
N GLN A 538 -14.49 -1.25 4.85
CA GLN A 538 -14.62 0.16 4.46
C GLN A 538 -14.93 0.23 2.98
N GLY A 539 -15.80 1.15 2.56
CA GLY A 539 -16.10 1.29 1.15
C GLY A 539 -17.45 1.96 0.87
N PRO A 540 -17.96 1.82 -0.37
CA PRO A 540 -19.28 2.33 -0.73
C PRO A 540 -20.38 1.68 0.11
N ALA A 541 -21.21 2.50 0.78
CA ALA A 541 -22.23 2.03 1.74
C ALA A 541 -23.15 0.96 1.14
N ALA A 542 -23.60 1.16 -0.10
CA ALA A 542 -24.53 0.26 -0.79
C ALA A 542 -23.98 -1.17 -1.00
N LEU A 543 -22.64 -1.34 -1.00
CA LEU A 543 -22.02 -2.66 -1.24
C LEU A 543 -21.72 -3.44 0.04
N LEU A 544 -21.57 -2.77 1.19
CA LEU A 544 -21.11 -3.41 2.43
C LEU A 544 -22.07 -4.51 2.94
N PRO A 545 -23.42 -4.37 2.89
CA PRO A 545 -24.32 -5.44 3.30
C PRO A 545 -24.18 -6.70 2.43
N ALA A 546 -24.23 -6.53 1.10
CA ALA A 546 -24.12 -7.66 0.17
C ALA A 546 -22.75 -8.36 0.25
N PHE A 547 -21.69 -7.59 0.48
CA PHE A 547 -20.35 -8.13 0.70
C PHE A 547 -20.26 -8.90 2.03
N SER A 548 -20.84 -8.35 3.11
CA SER A 548 -20.92 -9.02 4.41
C SER A 548 -21.68 -10.34 4.32
N ALA A 549 -22.80 -10.38 3.57
CA ALA A 549 -23.59 -11.60 3.36
C ALA A 549 -22.78 -12.74 2.75
N GLN A 550 -21.83 -12.43 1.87
CA GLN A 550 -20.97 -13.41 1.23
C GLN A 550 -19.74 -13.76 2.10
N LEU A 551 -19.19 -12.80 2.85
CA LEU A 551 -17.95 -12.96 3.60
C LEU A 551 -18.16 -13.66 4.96
N LEU A 552 -19.17 -13.25 5.73
CA LEU A 552 -19.38 -13.76 7.07
C LEU A 552 -19.58 -15.29 7.14
N PRO A 553 -20.34 -15.94 6.24
CA PRO A 553 -20.42 -17.41 6.23
C PRO A 553 -19.07 -18.09 6.06
N LEU A 554 -18.16 -17.50 5.26
CA LEU A 554 -16.81 -18.00 5.09
C LEU A 554 -15.99 -17.89 6.37
N LEU A 555 -16.18 -16.82 7.15
CA LEU A 555 -15.47 -16.62 8.41
C LEU A 555 -16.05 -17.43 9.57
N LEU A 556 -17.33 -17.80 9.52
CA LEU A 556 -18.01 -18.61 10.56
C LEU A 556 -17.85 -20.10 10.36
N ALA A 557 -17.49 -20.56 9.17
CA ALA A 557 -17.27 -21.97 8.91
C ALA A 557 -15.96 -22.47 9.58
N PRO A 558 -15.92 -23.69 10.14
CA PRO A 558 -14.70 -24.25 10.73
C PRO A 558 -13.54 -24.31 9.74
N VAL A 559 -12.33 -24.00 10.20
CA VAL A 559 -11.11 -24.13 9.40
C VAL A 559 -10.65 -25.58 9.44
N SER A 560 -10.72 -26.27 8.29
CA SER A 560 -10.33 -27.68 8.14
C SER A 560 -8.99 -27.89 7.45
N GLU A 561 -8.49 -26.87 6.77
CA GLU A 561 -7.23 -26.95 6.01
C GLU A 561 -6.11 -26.24 6.76
N SER A 562 -5.00 -26.96 6.95
CA SER A 562 -3.75 -26.38 7.42
C SER A 562 -3.07 -25.63 6.27
N VAL A 563 -3.15 -24.29 6.30
CA VAL A 563 -2.42 -23.41 5.38
C VAL A 563 -1.23 -22.84 6.14
N GLU A 564 -0.02 -23.07 5.62
CA GLU A 564 1.17 -22.46 6.22
C GLU A 564 1.11 -20.93 6.04
N PRO A 565 1.34 -20.16 7.12
CA PRO A 565 1.43 -18.71 7.03
C PRO A 565 2.55 -18.28 6.08
N ALA A 566 2.28 -17.30 5.23
CA ALA A 566 3.32 -16.73 4.36
C ALA A 566 4.44 -16.11 5.21
N PRO A 567 5.71 -16.35 4.91
CA PRO A 567 6.82 -15.73 5.63
C PRO A 567 6.76 -14.20 5.47
N SER A 568 6.86 -13.49 6.58
CA SER A 568 6.92 -12.03 6.59
C SER A 568 8.37 -11.56 6.36
N GLY A 569 8.58 -10.62 5.44
CA GLY A 569 9.92 -10.12 5.11
C GLY A 569 10.59 -9.28 6.20
N MET A 570 9.85 -8.77 7.20
CA MET A 570 10.39 -7.96 8.30
C MET A 570 9.94 -8.55 9.64
N LEU A 571 10.90 -8.94 10.47
CA LEU A 571 10.65 -9.62 11.75
C LEU A 571 9.77 -8.78 12.69
N LEU A 572 10.04 -7.47 12.82
CA LEU A 572 9.25 -6.59 13.66
C LEU A 572 7.78 -6.51 13.21
N ARG A 573 7.50 -6.58 11.91
CA ARG A 573 6.12 -6.64 11.39
C ARG A 573 5.41 -7.91 11.83
N THR A 574 6.10 -9.04 11.83
CA THR A 574 5.57 -10.31 12.34
C THR A 574 5.23 -10.24 13.82
N LEU A 575 6.11 -9.61 14.62
CA LEU A 575 5.84 -9.41 16.05
C LEU A 575 4.62 -8.52 16.28
N LEU A 576 4.48 -7.44 15.50
CA LEU A 576 3.30 -6.55 15.57
C LEU A 576 2.00 -7.27 15.21
N GLN A 577 2.01 -8.19 14.25
CA GLN A 577 0.86 -9.01 13.88
C GLN A 577 0.46 -10.00 15.00
N ARG A 578 1.41 -10.43 15.82
CA ARG A 578 1.17 -11.33 16.96
C ARG A 578 0.79 -10.61 18.26
N LEU A 579 1.07 -9.31 18.37
CA LEU A 579 0.79 -8.53 19.58
C LEU A 579 -0.69 -8.60 20.02
N PRO A 580 -1.71 -8.58 19.14
CA PRO A 580 -3.11 -8.73 19.50
C PRO A 580 -3.42 -10.03 20.26
N GLN A 581 -2.65 -11.10 20.04
CA GLN A 581 -2.81 -12.37 20.75
C GLN A 581 -2.46 -12.30 22.24
N LEU A 582 -1.69 -11.29 22.64
CA LEU A 582 -1.31 -11.04 24.04
C LEU A 582 -2.29 -10.12 24.76
N CYS A 583 -3.25 -9.55 24.04
CA CYS A 583 -4.23 -8.60 24.56
C CYS A 583 -5.61 -9.24 24.45
N GLU A 584 -5.99 -9.98 25.46
CA GLU A 584 -7.25 -10.75 25.46
C GLU A 584 -8.48 -9.84 25.41
N LEU A 585 -9.46 -10.24 24.61
CA LEU A 585 -10.81 -9.74 24.60
C LEU A 585 -11.75 -10.79 25.21
N PRO A 586 -12.87 -10.39 25.82
CA PRO A 586 -13.91 -11.35 26.17
C PRO A 586 -14.35 -12.13 24.92
N ALA A 587 -14.59 -13.44 25.04
CA ALA A 587 -15.04 -14.21 23.89
C ALA A 587 -16.40 -13.70 23.37
N ALA A 588 -16.52 -13.55 22.04
CA ALA A 588 -17.81 -13.24 21.43
C ALA A 588 -18.65 -14.51 21.35
N SER A 589 -19.87 -14.47 21.91
CA SER A 589 -20.82 -15.58 21.82
C SER A 589 -21.75 -15.48 20.61
N THR A 590 -21.88 -14.29 20.04
CA THR A 590 -22.71 -13.94 18.88
C THR A 590 -21.93 -13.03 17.96
N LEU A 591 -22.48 -12.75 16.79
CA LEU A 591 -21.96 -11.69 15.93
C LEU A 591 -22.21 -10.33 16.58
N GLU A 592 -21.21 -9.45 16.55
CA GLU A 592 -21.29 -8.09 17.02
C GLU A 592 -20.88 -7.14 15.89
N GLY A 593 -21.74 -6.17 15.56
CA GLY A 593 -21.49 -5.28 14.43
C GLY A 593 -21.69 -3.80 14.80
N LEU A 594 -20.73 -2.94 14.34
CA LEU A 594 -20.80 -1.50 14.49
C LEU A 594 -20.60 -0.86 13.12
N SER A 595 -21.49 0.05 12.73
CA SER A 595 -21.34 0.79 11.45
C SER A 595 -21.43 2.29 11.61
N VAL A 596 -20.76 3.00 10.70
CA VAL A 596 -20.87 4.46 10.54
C VAL A 596 -21.08 4.77 9.07
N GLY A 597 -22.09 5.62 8.77
CA GLY A 597 -22.35 6.09 7.42
C GLY A 597 -23.20 5.14 6.55
N LEU A 598 -23.83 4.12 7.14
CA LEU A 598 -24.86 3.33 6.45
C LEU A 598 -26.21 4.03 6.51
N GLY A 599 -26.93 4.09 5.39
CA GLY A 599 -28.31 4.56 5.32
C GLY A 599 -29.32 3.55 5.89
N GLU A 600 -30.56 3.95 6.05
CA GLU A 600 -31.63 3.08 6.58
C GLU A 600 -31.87 1.83 5.73
N GLY A 601 -31.70 1.94 4.41
CA GLY A 601 -31.81 0.82 3.48
C GLY A 601 -30.77 -0.25 3.73
N GLU A 602 -29.51 0.14 3.85
CA GLU A 602 -28.36 -0.75 4.11
C GLU A 602 -28.43 -1.36 5.52
N GLN A 603 -28.86 -0.57 6.53
CA GLN A 603 -29.07 -1.08 7.90
C GLN A 603 -30.17 -2.14 7.91
N THR A 604 -31.27 -1.91 7.17
CA THR A 604 -32.34 -2.89 7.04
C THR A 604 -31.88 -4.16 6.32
N GLN A 605 -31.02 -4.04 5.30
CA GLN A 605 -30.45 -5.21 4.63
C GLN A 605 -29.57 -6.03 5.58
N LEU A 606 -28.71 -5.38 6.37
CA LEU A 606 -27.90 -6.06 7.38
C LEU A 606 -28.77 -6.79 8.41
N ALA A 607 -29.82 -6.13 8.91
CA ALA A 607 -30.72 -6.73 9.88
C ALA A 607 -31.44 -7.96 9.31
N LYS A 608 -31.91 -7.92 8.07
CA LYS A 608 -32.59 -9.06 7.40
C LYS A 608 -31.70 -10.27 7.21
N MET A 609 -30.38 -10.09 7.17
CA MET A 609 -29.44 -11.19 7.03
C MET A 609 -29.24 -12.00 8.33
N CYS A 610 -29.56 -11.42 9.48
CA CYS A 610 -29.36 -12.05 10.78
C CYS A 610 -30.64 -12.73 11.29
N ALA A 611 -30.52 -13.90 11.92
CA ALA A 611 -31.67 -14.65 12.46
C ALA A 611 -32.43 -13.82 13.51
N VAL A 612 -31.70 -13.10 14.36
CA VAL A 612 -32.22 -12.17 15.38
C VAL A 612 -31.24 -11.01 15.46
N VAL A 613 -31.77 -9.79 15.62
CA VAL A 613 -30.95 -8.60 15.85
C VAL A 613 -31.31 -7.98 17.20
N GLU A 614 -30.28 -7.76 18.01
CA GLU A 614 -30.36 -7.06 19.30
C GLU A 614 -29.48 -5.79 19.26
N PRO A 615 -29.76 -4.79 20.09
CA PRO A 615 -28.88 -3.63 20.20
C PRO A 615 -27.50 -4.03 20.76
N LEU A 616 -26.43 -3.55 20.11
CA LEU A 616 -25.07 -3.69 20.64
C LEU A 616 -24.92 -2.74 21.86
N THR A 617 -24.75 -3.31 23.02
CA THR A 617 -24.44 -2.60 24.28
C THR A 617 -22.94 -2.46 24.48
N GLU A 618 -22.55 -1.81 25.57
CA GLU A 618 -21.12 -1.72 25.93
C GLU A 618 -20.50 -3.11 26.12
N LEU A 619 -19.27 -3.27 25.68
CA LEU A 619 -18.50 -4.48 25.92
C LEU A 619 -18.11 -4.57 27.39
N ALA A 620 -18.13 -5.75 27.95
CA ALA A 620 -17.58 -5.95 29.28
C ALA A 620 -16.07 -5.60 29.27
N PRO A 621 -15.57 -4.96 30.35
CA PRO A 621 -14.14 -4.67 30.41
C PRO A 621 -13.34 -5.96 30.27
N PRO A 622 -12.18 -5.92 29.60
CA PRO A 622 -11.35 -7.10 29.45
C PRO A 622 -10.97 -7.68 30.82
N PRO A 623 -10.82 -8.99 30.93
CA PRO A 623 -10.44 -9.63 32.18
C PRO A 623 -9.12 -9.04 32.67
N THR A 624 -9.01 -8.82 33.97
CA THR A 624 -7.76 -8.37 34.58
C THR A 624 -6.68 -9.42 34.36
N VAL A 625 -5.65 -9.08 33.65
CA VAL A 625 -4.54 -10.01 33.36
C VAL A 625 -3.72 -10.19 34.62
N ALA A 626 -3.24 -11.42 34.84
CA ALA A 626 -2.36 -11.71 35.96
C ALA A 626 -1.12 -10.78 35.97
N SER A 627 -0.81 -10.19 37.11
CA SER A 627 0.37 -9.32 37.25
C SER A 627 1.66 -10.12 37.04
N GLY A 628 2.56 -9.62 36.22
CA GLY A 628 3.88 -10.18 35.96
C GLY A 628 4.39 -9.83 34.56
N LEU A 629 5.72 -9.94 34.41
CA LEU A 629 6.34 -9.83 33.09
C LEU A 629 5.99 -11.08 32.27
N ALA A 630 5.18 -10.93 31.22
CA ALA A 630 4.87 -12.00 30.30
C ALA A 630 5.84 -11.95 29.09
N TRP A 631 6.72 -12.94 29.01
CA TRP A 631 7.67 -13.07 27.90
C TRP A 631 7.18 -14.14 26.91
N HIS A 632 6.99 -13.72 25.67
CA HIS A 632 6.56 -14.60 24.59
C HIS A 632 7.65 -14.68 23.52
N GLN A 633 8.01 -15.91 23.16
CA GLN A 633 9.02 -16.17 22.15
C GLN A 633 8.37 -16.40 20.78
N ALA A 634 8.81 -15.64 19.78
CA ALA A 634 8.46 -15.90 18.39
C ALA A 634 9.60 -16.66 17.70
N THR A 635 9.33 -17.87 17.24
CA THR A 635 10.29 -18.65 16.46
C THR A 635 10.26 -18.20 15.01
N GLN A 636 11.34 -17.52 14.55
CA GLN A 636 11.61 -17.35 13.12
C GLN A 636 13.12 -17.41 12.87
N PRO A 637 13.58 -18.10 11.82
CA PRO A 637 14.96 -18.06 11.40
C PRO A 637 15.28 -16.69 10.78
N GLY A 638 16.29 -16.02 11.26
CA GLY A 638 16.76 -14.74 10.75
C GLY A 638 18.04 -14.31 11.46
N ALA A 639 18.88 -13.50 10.78
CA ALA A 639 20.09 -12.96 11.34
C ALA A 639 19.84 -11.84 12.37
N ASP A 640 18.68 -11.13 12.22
CA ASP A 640 18.31 -10.01 13.09
C ASP A 640 17.53 -10.49 14.31
N ALA A 641 17.67 -9.76 15.41
CA ALA A 641 16.77 -9.90 16.56
C ALA A 641 15.74 -8.76 16.58
N ALA A 642 14.54 -9.05 17.11
CA ALA A 642 13.52 -8.04 17.32
C ALA A 642 12.83 -8.25 18.65
N LEU A 643 12.41 -7.15 19.28
CA LEU A 643 11.65 -7.13 20.51
C LEU A 643 10.58 -6.07 20.44
N LEU A 644 9.44 -6.42 21.03
CA LEU A 644 8.30 -5.55 21.22
C LEU A 644 7.91 -5.61 22.70
N LEU A 645 7.86 -4.45 23.35
CA LEU A 645 7.46 -4.29 24.74
C LEU A 645 6.18 -3.45 24.78
N PHE A 646 5.09 -4.05 25.25
CA PHE A 646 3.84 -3.35 25.51
C PHE A 646 3.60 -3.20 26.99
N CYS A 647 3.38 -1.95 27.43
CA CYS A 647 3.14 -1.56 28.82
C CYS A 647 1.69 -1.07 28.95
N PRO A 648 0.75 -1.89 29.45
CA PRO A 648 -0.65 -1.50 29.60
C PRO A 648 -0.84 -0.35 30.59
N LEU A 649 -1.89 0.46 30.39
CA LEU A 649 -2.35 1.42 31.37
C LEU A 649 -2.78 0.72 32.65
N PRO A 650 -2.48 1.32 33.82
CA PRO A 650 -2.86 0.73 35.11
C PRO A 650 -4.37 0.80 35.39
N ASP A 651 -5.08 1.70 34.72
CA ASP A 651 -6.52 1.92 34.91
C ASP A 651 -7.19 2.51 33.66
N ALA A 652 -8.50 2.64 33.65
CA ALA A 652 -9.29 3.22 32.57
C ALA A 652 -9.56 4.74 32.78
N ASN A 653 -8.85 5.42 33.70
CA ASN A 653 -9.07 6.83 34.00
C ASN A 653 -8.53 7.74 32.89
N ALA A 654 -9.35 8.71 32.48
CA ALA A 654 -8.97 9.67 31.46
C ALA A 654 -7.75 10.54 31.82
N CYS A 655 -7.56 10.85 33.12
CA CYS A 655 -6.38 11.60 33.59
C CYS A 655 -5.11 10.76 33.48
N THR A 656 -5.18 9.48 33.87
CA THR A 656 -4.05 8.54 33.69
C THR A 656 -3.70 8.40 32.20
N GLU A 657 -4.69 8.20 31.36
CA GLU A 657 -4.47 8.10 29.91
C GLU A 657 -3.85 9.38 29.33
N ALA A 658 -4.35 10.55 29.71
CA ALA A 658 -3.81 11.83 29.25
C ALA A 658 -2.31 11.98 29.60
N ALA A 659 -1.92 11.66 30.84
CA ALA A 659 -0.53 11.69 31.28
C ALA A 659 0.33 10.69 30.51
N TRP A 660 -0.15 9.46 30.28
CA TRP A 660 0.56 8.42 29.54
C TRP A 660 0.70 8.74 28.05
N ARG A 661 -0.32 9.33 27.41
CA ARG A 661 -0.23 9.81 26.03
C ARG A 661 0.82 10.90 25.86
N LEU A 662 0.83 11.87 26.80
CA LEU A 662 1.82 12.95 26.79
C LEU A 662 3.23 12.42 27.08
N LEU A 663 3.39 11.49 28.03
CA LEU A 663 4.64 10.80 28.28
C LEU A 663 5.14 10.06 27.03
N GLY A 664 4.26 9.30 26.35
CA GLY A 664 4.60 8.59 25.12
C GLY A 664 5.09 9.51 24.00
N GLN A 665 4.47 10.67 23.85
CA GLN A 665 4.88 11.68 22.87
C GLN A 665 6.27 12.24 23.17
N LEU A 666 6.56 12.53 24.45
CA LEU A 666 7.87 13.03 24.90
C LEU A 666 8.97 11.98 24.77
N LEU A 667 8.66 10.71 24.99
CA LEU A 667 9.62 9.61 24.89
C LEU A 667 9.97 9.25 23.45
N GLN A 668 9.09 9.48 22.49
CA GLN A 668 9.23 8.99 21.10
C GLN A 668 10.50 9.48 20.43
N GLU A 669 10.73 10.77 20.38
CA GLU A 669 11.93 11.35 19.74
C GLU A 669 13.21 10.96 20.47
N ARG A 670 13.19 10.99 21.81
CA ARG A 670 14.31 10.62 22.67
C ARG A 670 14.71 9.16 22.52
N PHE A 671 13.71 8.27 22.41
CA PHE A 671 13.91 6.85 22.16
C PHE A 671 14.63 6.63 20.83
N TYR A 672 14.20 7.36 19.80
CA TYR A 672 14.82 7.30 18.49
C TYR A 672 16.25 7.81 18.52
N GLN A 673 16.49 8.99 19.12
CA GLN A 673 17.83 9.60 19.22
C GLN A 673 18.79 8.69 20.01
N ARG A 674 18.35 8.15 21.15
CA ARG A 674 19.18 7.32 22.01
C ARG A 674 19.55 5.99 21.36
N LEU A 675 18.55 5.23 20.85
CA LEU A 675 18.78 3.86 20.41
C LEU A 675 19.29 3.79 18.96
N ARG A 676 18.86 4.69 18.08
CA ARG A 676 19.31 4.72 16.69
C ARG A 676 20.45 5.70 16.46
N GLY A 677 20.35 6.92 17.01
CA GLY A 677 21.35 7.97 16.79
C GLY A 677 22.64 7.72 17.52
N GLU A 678 22.57 7.54 18.85
CA GLU A 678 23.74 7.41 19.71
C GLU A 678 24.27 5.98 19.78
N LEU A 679 23.39 5.01 20.08
CA LEU A 679 23.79 3.61 20.28
C LEU A 679 23.82 2.80 18.98
N GLN A 680 23.22 3.28 17.90
CA GLN A 680 23.20 2.65 16.56
C GLN A 680 22.74 1.19 16.59
N LEU A 681 21.76 0.86 17.45
CA LEU A 681 21.33 -0.51 17.70
C LEU A 681 20.51 -1.12 16.58
N GLY A 682 19.79 -0.31 15.78
CA GLY A 682 18.91 -0.85 14.76
C GLY A 682 18.30 0.19 13.83
N TYR A 683 17.59 -0.31 12.82
CA TYR A 683 17.01 0.53 11.77
C TYR A 683 15.47 0.67 11.85
N ALA A 684 14.78 -0.27 12.50
CA ALA A 684 13.35 -0.23 12.69
C ALA A 684 13.03 -0.08 14.18
N LEU A 685 12.55 1.12 14.57
CA LEU A 685 12.21 1.50 15.94
C LEU A 685 10.83 2.11 16.00
N PHE A 686 10.15 1.88 17.11
CA PHE A 686 8.90 2.54 17.43
C PHE A 686 8.78 2.77 18.93
N ALA A 687 8.28 3.93 19.32
CA ALA A 687 7.84 4.23 20.68
C ALA A 687 6.58 5.10 20.61
N GLY A 688 5.57 4.84 21.47
CA GLY A 688 4.41 5.69 21.55
C GLY A 688 3.20 5.01 22.18
N PHE A 689 2.15 5.80 22.39
CA PHE A 689 0.89 5.29 22.92
C PHE A 689 0.10 4.52 21.84
N ARG A 690 -0.36 3.32 22.19
CA ARG A 690 -1.16 2.46 21.29
C ARG A 690 -2.30 1.78 22.04
N GLN A 691 -3.37 1.56 21.30
CA GLN A 691 -4.39 0.58 21.70
C GLN A 691 -4.19 -0.68 20.88
N VAL A 692 -4.22 -1.83 21.56
CA VAL A 692 -4.12 -3.16 20.99
C VAL A 692 -5.30 -3.96 21.50
N GLN A 693 -6.25 -4.25 20.64
CA GLN A 693 -7.54 -4.80 21.05
C GLN A 693 -8.20 -3.90 22.14
N GLY A 694 -8.64 -4.46 23.26
CA GLY A 694 -9.18 -3.70 24.39
C GLY A 694 -8.13 -3.03 25.29
N SER A 695 -6.84 -3.36 25.14
CA SER A 695 -5.76 -2.87 26.00
C SER A 695 -5.14 -1.59 25.44
N ARG A 696 -4.91 -0.59 26.28
CA ARG A 696 -4.29 0.69 25.92
C ARG A 696 -2.99 0.87 26.71
N GLY A 697 -1.95 1.46 26.15
CA GLY A 697 -0.69 1.61 26.83
C GLY A 697 0.43 2.14 25.93
N LEU A 698 1.67 2.08 26.45
CA LEU A 698 2.87 2.43 25.71
C LEU A 698 3.48 1.20 25.05
N LEU A 699 3.85 1.36 23.79
CA LEU A 699 4.51 0.35 22.98
C LEU A 699 5.91 0.83 22.61
N PHE A 700 6.92 -0.04 22.86
CA PHE A 700 8.31 0.15 22.44
C PHE A 700 8.70 -1.04 21.58
N ALA A 701 9.36 -0.78 20.47
CA ALA A 701 9.76 -1.83 19.55
C ALA A 701 11.11 -1.51 18.90
N LEU A 702 11.95 -2.54 18.74
CA LEU A 702 13.25 -2.41 18.09
C LEU A 702 13.60 -3.71 17.33
N GLN A 703 14.09 -3.56 16.10
CA GLN A 703 14.75 -4.63 15.35
C GLN A 703 16.24 -4.27 15.16
N SER A 704 17.12 -5.21 15.49
CA SER A 704 18.56 -5.00 15.53
C SER A 704 19.32 -6.12 14.81
N PRO A 705 20.30 -5.76 13.96
CA PRO A 705 21.23 -6.74 13.38
C PRO A 705 22.44 -6.99 14.29
N VAL A 706 22.60 -6.20 15.39
CA VAL A 706 23.82 -6.20 16.22
C VAL A 706 23.60 -6.65 17.65
N CYS A 707 22.33 -6.72 18.12
CA CYS A 707 22.00 -7.10 19.49
C CYS A 707 20.98 -8.23 19.49
N ASP A 708 21.04 -9.13 20.48
CA ASP A 708 19.97 -10.11 20.71
C ASP A 708 18.75 -9.46 21.42
N ALA A 709 17.65 -10.20 21.54
CA ALA A 709 16.42 -9.69 22.11
C ALA A 709 16.56 -9.36 23.61
N ALA A 710 17.40 -10.07 24.37
CA ALA A 710 17.64 -9.80 25.77
C ALA A 710 18.41 -8.46 25.95
N ALA A 711 19.42 -8.22 25.12
CA ALA A 711 20.17 -6.97 25.13
C ALA A 711 19.26 -5.80 24.70
N ILE A 712 18.38 -5.98 23.68
CA ILE A 712 17.38 -4.96 23.29
C ILE A 712 16.49 -4.61 24.48
N PHE A 713 15.99 -5.61 25.21
CA PHE A 713 15.17 -5.38 26.40
C PHE A 713 15.92 -4.58 27.47
N GLY A 714 17.20 -4.93 27.74
CA GLY A 714 18.07 -4.20 28.64
C GLY A 714 18.24 -2.73 28.23
N HIS A 715 18.46 -2.45 26.94
CA HIS A 715 18.60 -1.09 26.42
C HIS A 715 17.30 -0.28 26.56
N ILE A 716 16.13 -0.90 26.30
CA ILE A 716 14.84 -0.23 26.47
C ILE A 716 14.62 0.11 27.96
N ARG A 717 14.91 -0.83 28.87
CA ARG A 717 14.79 -0.57 30.32
C ARG A 717 15.72 0.55 30.78
N ALA A 718 17.01 0.50 30.41
CA ALA A 718 17.98 1.55 30.75
C ALA A 718 17.52 2.91 30.23
N PHE A 719 17.01 2.97 28.98
CA PHE A 719 16.44 4.20 28.45
C PHE A 719 15.28 4.72 29.30
N LEU A 720 14.34 3.86 29.70
CA LEU A 720 13.21 4.26 30.54
C LEU A 720 13.67 4.77 31.91
N ASP A 721 14.65 4.12 32.54
CA ASP A 721 15.21 4.53 33.83
C ASP A 721 15.90 5.92 33.74
N GLU A 722 16.61 6.19 32.64
CA GLU A 722 17.28 7.47 32.38
C GLU A 722 16.29 8.65 32.26
N GLN A 723 15.05 8.42 31.85
CA GLN A 723 14.11 9.52 31.56
C GLN A 723 13.63 10.28 32.79
N ARG A 724 13.77 9.72 34.00
CA ARG A 724 13.34 10.40 35.24
C ARG A 724 14.01 11.78 35.41
N SER A 725 15.32 11.85 35.23
CA SER A 725 16.06 13.09 35.35
C SER A 725 15.70 14.15 34.31
N VAL A 726 15.30 13.69 33.14
CA VAL A 726 14.88 14.54 32.03
C VAL A 726 13.49 15.12 32.29
N LEU A 727 12.58 14.32 32.83
CA LEU A 727 11.21 14.74 33.16
C LEU A 727 11.21 15.73 34.32
N ASP A 728 12.11 15.59 35.31
CA ASP A 728 12.31 16.54 36.41
C ASP A 728 12.71 17.94 35.93
N GLY A 729 13.46 18.03 34.80
CA GLY A 729 13.91 19.28 34.22
C GLY A 729 13.00 19.88 33.15
N LEU A 730 11.80 19.30 32.93
CA LEU A 730 10.94 19.67 31.83
C LEU A 730 10.23 21.01 32.07
N GLY A 731 10.47 22.00 31.20
CA GLY A 731 9.82 23.31 31.24
C GLY A 731 8.42 23.31 30.61
N GLU A 732 7.54 24.21 31.04
CA GLU A 732 6.15 24.36 30.56
C GLU A 732 6.06 24.58 29.04
N ALA A 733 7.04 25.28 28.45
CA ALA A 733 7.05 25.51 26.99
C ALA A 733 7.17 24.22 26.17
N ALA A 734 8.01 23.26 26.64
CA ALA A 734 8.13 21.95 25.96
C ALA A 734 6.86 21.09 26.10
N LEU A 735 6.22 21.19 27.28
CA LEU A 735 4.93 20.54 27.54
C LEU A 735 3.82 21.10 26.65
N SER A 736 3.74 22.43 26.50
CA SER A 736 2.70 23.08 25.69
C SER A 736 2.73 22.58 24.24
N GLY A 737 3.89 22.55 23.60
CA GLY A 737 4.01 22.10 22.21
C GLY A 737 3.55 20.65 21.99
N CYS A 738 3.94 19.73 22.89
CA CYS A 738 3.49 18.33 22.84
C CYS A 738 1.99 18.19 23.13
N ARG A 739 1.47 18.98 24.07
CA ARG A 739 0.05 19.02 24.43
C ARG A 739 -0.80 19.47 23.24
N ASP A 740 -0.42 20.55 22.55
CA ASP A 740 -1.13 21.10 21.41
C ASP A 740 -1.18 20.09 20.25
N GLY A 741 -0.08 19.38 19.98
CA GLY A 741 -0.03 18.31 18.99
C GLY A 741 -0.98 17.15 19.32
N LEU A 742 -1.04 16.72 20.58
CA LEU A 742 -1.96 15.67 21.03
C LEU A 742 -3.42 16.10 20.99
N LEU A 743 -3.73 17.33 21.37
CA LEU A 743 -5.09 17.88 21.30
C LEU A 743 -5.58 17.93 19.86
N ALA A 744 -4.72 18.33 18.92
CA ALA A 744 -5.02 18.30 17.50
C ALA A 744 -5.28 16.87 16.99
N ALA A 745 -4.47 15.89 17.42
CA ALA A 745 -4.63 14.47 17.04
C ALA A 745 -5.90 13.82 17.64
N LEU A 746 -6.35 14.28 18.81
CA LEU A 746 -7.58 13.82 19.45
C LEU A 746 -8.83 14.63 19.06
N SER A 747 -8.72 15.56 18.12
CA SER A 747 -9.87 16.33 17.62
C SER A 747 -10.96 15.42 17.06
N PRO A 748 -12.23 15.84 17.10
CA PRO A 748 -13.34 15.03 16.59
C PRO A 748 -13.09 14.58 15.16
N ALA A 749 -13.39 13.32 14.92
CA ALA A 749 -13.25 12.73 13.58
C ALA A 749 -14.20 13.43 12.58
N ARG A 750 -13.69 13.79 11.40
CA ARG A 750 -14.45 14.47 10.34
C ARG A 750 -14.88 13.54 9.21
N SER A 751 -14.38 12.32 9.17
CA SER A 751 -14.79 11.31 8.19
C SER A 751 -15.48 10.13 8.85
N ASN A 752 -16.32 9.43 8.08
CA ASN A 752 -16.96 8.20 8.54
C ASN A 752 -15.92 7.16 9.04
N LEU A 753 -14.81 7.01 8.31
CA LEU A 753 -13.77 6.03 8.63
C LEU A 753 -13.10 6.34 9.97
N ALA A 754 -12.71 7.60 10.19
CA ALA A 754 -12.06 7.99 11.44
C ALA A 754 -13.03 7.90 12.64
N SER A 755 -14.31 8.25 12.43
CA SER A 755 -15.36 8.10 13.46
C SER A 755 -15.56 6.62 13.80
N ALA A 756 -15.66 5.77 12.81
CA ALA A 756 -15.88 4.34 12.99
C ALA A 756 -14.71 3.68 13.72
N GLU A 757 -13.47 4.00 13.34
CA GLU A 757 -12.27 3.51 14.03
C GLU A 757 -12.28 3.95 15.51
N GLN A 758 -12.55 5.22 15.79
CA GLN A 758 -12.62 5.74 17.15
C GLN A 758 -13.69 5.02 17.98
N LEU A 759 -14.91 4.88 17.45
CA LEU A 759 -16.03 4.22 18.13
C LEU A 759 -15.75 2.72 18.35
N TRP A 760 -15.15 2.06 17.36
CA TRP A 760 -14.78 0.66 17.47
C TRP A 760 -13.71 0.44 18.55
N GLN A 761 -12.69 1.29 18.60
CA GLN A 761 -11.66 1.23 19.61
C GLN A 761 -12.22 1.47 21.03
N LEU A 762 -13.16 2.42 21.19
CA LEU A 762 -13.85 2.63 22.45
C LEU A 762 -14.69 1.41 22.85
N TYR A 763 -15.42 0.83 21.90
CA TYR A 763 -16.18 -0.39 22.12
C TYR A 763 -15.29 -1.54 22.61
N LEU A 764 -14.18 -1.81 21.92
CA LEU A 764 -13.24 -2.88 22.32
C LEU A 764 -12.61 -2.64 23.68
N ALA A 765 -12.39 -1.39 24.06
CA ALA A 765 -11.83 -1.03 25.37
C ALA A 765 -12.87 -0.96 26.50
N GLY A 766 -14.16 -1.17 26.22
CA GLY A 766 -15.24 -1.03 27.19
C GLY A 766 -15.39 0.41 27.73
N LEU A 767 -15.16 1.41 26.86
CA LEU A 767 -15.17 2.82 27.22
C LEU A 767 -16.39 3.54 26.66
N PRO A 768 -16.92 4.54 27.38
CA PRO A 768 -18.04 5.34 26.89
C PRO A 768 -17.59 6.30 25.76
N GLU A 769 -18.53 6.67 24.89
CA GLU A 769 -18.28 7.56 23.73
C GLU A 769 -17.71 8.94 24.11
N VAL A 770 -18.00 9.40 25.35
CA VAL A 770 -17.47 10.67 25.87
C VAL A 770 -16.03 10.59 26.40
N HIS A 771 -15.42 9.41 26.35
CA HIS A 771 -14.07 9.21 26.90
C HIS A 771 -13.00 10.07 26.20
N PRO A 772 -12.94 10.21 24.88
CA PRO A 772 -11.97 11.06 24.19
C PRO A 772 -12.03 12.52 24.64
N GLN A 773 -13.24 13.07 24.85
CA GLN A 773 -13.45 14.44 25.33
C GLN A 773 -12.92 14.61 26.76
N ARG A 774 -13.12 13.60 27.61
CA ARG A 774 -12.55 13.57 28.98
C ARG A 774 -11.02 13.55 28.95
N VAL A 775 -10.41 12.77 28.04
CA VAL A 775 -8.96 12.75 27.83
C VAL A 775 -8.46 14.10 27.34
N GLN A 776 -9.13 14.74 26.41
CA GLN A 776 -8.78 16.11 25.95
C GLN A 776 -8.82 17.13 27.09
N GLN A 777 -9.88 17.10 27.93
CA GLN A 777 -10.00 17.97 29.09
C GLN A 777 -8.86 17.71 30.09
N ALA A 778 -8.56 16.44 30.34
CA ALA A 778 -7.48 16.05 31.23
C ALA A 778 -6.10 16.52 30.72
N LEU A 779 -5.85 16.39 29.40
CA LEU A 779 -4.60 16.85 28.78
C LEU A 779 -4.31 18.33 29.02
N MET A 780 -5.34 19.19 29.07
CA MET A 780 -5.17 20.61 29.34
C MET A 780 -4.63 20.89 30.74
N THR A 781 -4.80 19.97 31.67
CA THR A 781 -4.43 20.13 33.07
C THR A 781 -3.24 19.27 33.52
N VAL A 782 -2.68 18.43 32.65
CA VAL A 782 -1.51 17.61 32.98
C VAL A 782 -0.31 18.48 33.36
N THR A 783 0.27 18.21 34.51
CA THR A 783 1.43 18.88 35.07
C THR A 783 2.71 18.03 34.93
N PRO A 784 3.92 18.61 35.08
CA PRO A 784 5.15 17.82 35.18
C PRO A 784 5.11 16.74 36.29
N GLY A 785 4.46 17.03 37.41
CA GLY A 785 4.27 16.05 38.49
C GLY A 785 3.39 14.85 38.11
N ASP A 786 2.43 15.07 37.19
CA ASP A 786 1.61 13.99 36.67
C ASP A 786 2.43 13.09 35.73
N LEU A 787 3.34 13.66 34.92
CA LEU A 787 4.25 12.89 34.05
C LEU A 787 5.22 12.05 34.87
N LEU A 788 5.78 12.60 35.96
CA LEU A 788 6.65 11.85 36.85
C LEU A 788 5.90 10.68 37.49
N ARG A 789 4.66 10.88 37.95
CA ARG A 789 3.81 9.79 38.45
C ARG A 789 3.50 8.75 37.37
N ALA A 790 3.20 9.19 36.14
CA ALA A 790 2.99 8.28 35.00
C ALA A 790 4.24 7.45 34.69
N HIS A 791 5.42 8.08 34.73
CA HIS A 791 6.69 7.41 34.55
C HIS A 791 7.00 6.42 35.69
N GLU A 792 6.75 6.79 36.92
CA GLU A 792 6.88 5.87 38.06
C GLU A 792 5.92 4.68 37.94
N GLN A 793 4.66 4.91 37.56
CA GLN A 793 3.70 3.86 37.29
C GLN A 793 4.20 2.93 36.20
N LEU A 794 4.74 3.49 35.10
CA LEU A 794 5.32 2.71 34.00
C LEU A 794 6.43 1.79 34.49
N LEU A 795 7.39 2.30 35.28
CA LEU A 795 8.53 1.51 35.78
C LEU A 795 8.12 0.46 36.82
N LEU A 796 7.10 0.77 37.62
CA LEU A 796 6.57 -0.14 38.66
C LEU A 796 5.55 -1.15 38.09
N ALA A 797 5.07 -0.91 36.88
CA ALA A 797 4.09 -1.80 36.24
C ALA A 797 4.64 -3.23 36.14
N ARG A 798 3.84 -4.17 36.59
CA ARG A 798 4.20 -5.60 36.58
C ARG A 798 3.54 -6.36 35.43
N ASP A 799 2.78 -5.65 34.57
CA ASP A 799 1.95 -6.23 33.52
C ASP A 799 2.56 -6.06 32.14
N TRP A 800 3.88 -5.92 32.05
CA TRP A 800 4.59 -5.77 30.79
C TRP A 800 4.49 -7.03 29.94
N ARG A 801 4.18 -6.87 28.67
CA ARG A 801 4.09 -7.94 27.69
C ARG A 801 5.22 -7.79 26.68
N VAL A 802 6.12 -8.76 26.68
CA VAL A 802 7.28 -8.79 25.81
C VAL A 802 7.09 -9.87 24.75
N LEU A 803 7.21 -9.49 23.50
CA LEU A 803 7.25 -10.42 22.37
C LEU A 803 8.62 -10.31 21.73
N ALA A 804 9.41 -11.37 21.78
CA ALA A 804 10.80 -11.40 21.35
C ALA A 804 11.09 -12.50 20.34
N SER A 805 12.03 -12.26 19.44
CA SER A 805 12.52 -13.26 18.49
C SER A 805 13.60 -14.13 19.14
N GLY A 806 13.36 -15.43 19.19
CA GLY A 806 14.42 -16.46 19.30
C GLY A 806 15.17 -16.63 20.62
N VAL A 807 14.85 -15.86 21.68
CA VAL A 807 15.57 -15.91 22.96
C VAL A 807 14.64 -16.24 24.10
N PRO A 808 14.98 -17.20 25.00
CA PRO A 808 14.23 -17.43 26.22
C PRO A 808 14.25 -16.19 27.13
N SER A 809 13.27 -16.09 28.04
CA SER A 809 13.18 -14.98 28.99
C SER A 809 14.52 -14.76 29.71
N PRO A 810 15.04 -13.51 29.77
CA PRO A 810 16.24 -13.20 30.51
C PRO A 810 16.01 -13.17 32.05
N VAL A 811 14.76 -13.37 32.50
CA VAL A 811 14.35 -13.36 33.91
C VAL A 811 13.82 -14.71 34.34
#